data_ef9cb471a38d900df5dcfa414c47d8dd
#
_entry.id   ef9cb471a38d900df5dcfa414c47d8dd
#
_cell.length_a   1.000
_cell.length_b   1.000
_cell.length_c   1.000
_cell.angle_alpha   90.00
_cell.angle_beta   90.00
_cell.angle_gamma   90.00
#
_symmetry.space_group_name_H-M   'P 1'
#
loop_
_entity.id
_entity.type
_entity.pdbx_description
1 polymer ?
#
loop_
_entity_poly.entity_id
_entity_poly.type
_entity_poly.pdbx_seq_one_letter_code
_entity_poly.pdbx_strand_id
1 'polypeptide(L)'
;MGKVMKWLIVSVSTVVGIVVLLLVGGFCMLNTSSVQQKLLNKATVLLKEKLKTNVSIDSVSIDLLTLDAELFGLNIDDLQQRKMLSLEFLRADVDIMKLMKNEIVIPEIRVKGIQAELHKVPKDSLSPDTVANYQFIIDAFKSDKKKPKTKQPADKKKGKLALTVSRVKAEDIGVRFNKDSVYLGLLEIDQDSEGMLDGKIANLHGQWERFNKKGELVTNNVLVTEIEVKAEDGEQQLNLHRVNFRTNNHKPRKNAGKPKRGFFDVGHFNIWADMKLAIDRVEKGTVHGWLREFTAQDTITGLDITKLQCELTANKEGMRLEDVVLKQKNTELHFVRADLKFPNKKTGKKLSYFTSTIGGTVYLQDISRMFAPVLRNFKIPLNLSVRMDGDAEGMRFHDAVVTRPNGLVNIKAKGSIVGLKNKYDLHVHFDVKQAVIKGGEKELLINQFVVKKFMMKQLNALGTLIYTGSFDVVYKKEMFRGLVRTAAGSINFDFSLDELNKYVYGHAAAKQIELGKVMDMPDLGPVTASADFKFDISKPRTAIMRRKLGGKLPIGEVTAHVDEAKYGLVKAKNVYCKIVSNGAIAEGMIKAPGSFATLSCTFSFTNTNEMKKTKIKPGIRFNLFGKGKSEEEKLLQQQQKDAERQRKAAEKAQKRTVKEAQAKEKAARKAAEKAAKEQEKAARKQEKEARKAAEEQEKAARKAAKEQEKAARKAAKKAEKEARKAAKEAAKAAKQ
;
A
#
# COMPACT_ATOMS: atom_id res chain seq x y z
N MET A 1 8.86 2.98 -11.98
CA MET A 1 8.54 3.65 -13.25
C MET A 1 9.49 4.79 -13.59
N GLY A 2 9.67 5.83 -12.77
CA GLY A 2 10.45 7.02 -13.15
C GLY A 2 11.91 6.84 -13.58
N LYS A 3 12.62 5.80 -13.14
CA LYS A 3 14.02 5.56 -13.59
C LYS A 3 14.06 4.90 -14.98
N VAL A 4 13.17 3.95 -15.24
CA VAL A 4 13.11 3.21 -16.51
C VAL A 4 12.64 4.13 -17.63
N MET A 5 11.60 4.95 -17.37
CA MET A 5 11.14 5.99 -18.31
C MET A 5 12.24 7.03 -18.61
N LYS A 6 13.03 7.43 -17.59
CA LYS A 6 14.18 8.33 -17.81
C LYS A 6 15.22 7.70 -18.72
N TRP A 7 15.49 6.40 -18.61
CA TRP A 7 16.45 5.73 -19.48
C TRP A 7 15.96 5.62 -20.92
N LEU A 8 14.68 5.34 -21.10
CA LEU A 8 14.05 5.35 -22.43
C LEU A 8 14.15 6.75 -23.07
N ILE A 9 13.78 7.79 -22.34
CA ILE A 9 13.90 9.18 -22.80
C ILE A 9 15.36 9.54 -23.11
N VAL A 10 16.32 9.19 -22.24
CA VAL A 10 17.74 9.47 -22.46
C VAL A 10 18.25 8.73 -23.70
N SER A 11 17.90 7.45 -23.89
CA SER A 11 18.34 6.67 -25.06
C SER A 11 17.79 7.26 -26.34
N VAL A 12 16.51 7.56 -26.40
CA VAL A 12 15.85 8.18 -27.58
C VAL A 12 16.42 9.58 -27.84
N SER A 13 16.52 10.42 -26.81
CA SER A 13 17.08 11.78 -26.96
C SER A 13 18.55 11.79 -27.38
N THR A 14 19.32 10.79 -26.95
CA THR A 14 20.71 10.65 -27.36
C THR A 14 20.82 10.32 -28.85
N VAL A 15 20.01 9.35 -29.33
CA VAL A 15 19.94 8.97 -30.74
C VAL A 15 19.50 10.18 -31.59
N VAL A 16 18.40 10.83 -31.20
CA VAL A 16 17.89 12.03 -31.90
C VAL A 16 18.95 13.16 -31.92
N GLY A 17 19.64 13.40 -30.78
CA GLY A 17 20.68 14.42 -30.67
C GLY A 17 21.90 14.14 -31.56
N ILE A 18 22.34 12.89 -31.67
CA ILE A 18 23.42 12.48 -32.57
C ILE A 18 23.02 12.72 -34.02
N VAL A 19 21.79 12.38 -34.36
CA VAL A 19 21.30 12.50 -35.73
C VAL A 19 21.09 13.96 -36.12
N VAL A 20 20.51 14.78 -35.25
CA VAL A 20 20.40 16.24 -35.51
C VAL A 20 21.79 16.85 -35.74
N LEU A 21 22.81 16.43 -34.97
CA LEU A 21 24.17 16.88 -35.18
C LEU A 21 24.76 16.42 -36.52
N LEU A 22 24.45 15.18 -36.96
CA LEU A 22 24.86 14.65 -38.26
C LEU A 22 24.16 15.39 -39.41
N LEU A 23 22.88 15.70 -39.27
CA LEU A 23 22.10 16.43 -40.27
C LEU A 23 22.56 17.87 -40.40
N VAL A 24 22.75 18.59 -39.30
CA VAL A 24 23.24 19.99 -39.31
C VAL A 24 24.69 20.08 -39.84
N GLY A 25 25.55 19.11 -39.45
CA GLY A 25 26.92 19.03 -39.94
C GLY A 25 27.01 18.61 -41.41
N GLY A 26 26.13 17.74 -41.86
CA GLY A 26 26.04 17.25 -43.25
C GLY A 26 25.48 18.28 -44.22
N PHE A 27 24.50 19.07 -43.81
CA PHE A 27 23.81 20.05 -44.62
C PHE A 27 24.75 21.14 -45.16
N CYS A 28 25.82 21.50 -44.46
CA CYS A 28 26.78 22.50 -44.91
C CYS A 28 27.71 22.03 -46.07
N MET A 29 27.62 20.77 -46.53
CA MET A 29 28.60 20.21 -47.46
C MET A 29 28.02 19.49 -48.72
N LEU A 30 26.76 19.68 -49.05
CA LEU A 30 26.03 18.82 -50.03
C LEU A 30 26.17 19.24 -51.47
N ASN A 31 26.65 18.35 -52.39
CA ASN A 31 26.25 18.43 -53.81
C ASN A 31 26.41 17.20 -54.73
N THR A 32 26.71 15.96 -54.30
CA THR A 32 26.72 14.79 -55.20
C THR A 32 26.69 13.45 -54.46
N SER A 33 26.18 12.35 -55.07
CA SER A 33 26.14 10.99 -54.50
C SER A 33 27.52 10.43 -54.06
N SER A 34 28.56 10.82 -54.74
CA SER A 34 29.95 10.56 -54.34
C SER A 34 30.32 11.29 -53.04
N VAL A 35 29.65 12.38 -52.71
CA VAL A 35 29.83 13.14 -51.45
C VAL A 35 29.09 12.50 -50.29
N GLN A 36 27.96 11.84 -50.51
CA GLN A 36 27.21 11.13 -49.48
C GLN A 36 28.03 9.97 -48.87
N GLN A 37 28.72 9.20 -49.72
CA GLN A 37 29.57 8.12 -49.25
C GLN A 37 30.85 8.62 -48.57
N LYS A 38 31.43 9.73 -49.02
CA LYS A 38 32.53 10.42 -48.33
C LYS A 38 32.07 11.05 -47.03
N LEU A 39 30.85 11.58 -46.97
CA LEU A 39 30.22 12.10 -45.72
C LEU A 39 29.96 10.99 -44.72
N LEU A 40 29.41 9.85 -45.16
CA LEU A 40 29.20 8.67 -44.29
C LEU A 40 30.49 8.22 -43.67
N ASN A 41 31.55 8.05 -44.48
CA ASN A 41 32.87 7.64 -43.98
C ASN A 41 33.44 8.69 -43.00
N LYS A 42 33.36 9.99 -43.33
CA LYS A 42 33.84 11.07 -42.48
C LYS A 42 33.06 11.16 -41.17
N ALA A 43 31.75 11.03 -41.21
CA ALA A 43 30.87 11.07 -40.05
C ALA A 43 31.14 9.85 -39.14
N THR A 44 31.28 8.66 -39.71
CA THR A 44 31.60 7.42 -38.98
C THR A 44 32.96 7.52 -38.29
N VAL A 45 33.98 8.03 -39.01
CA VAL A 45 35.31 8.24 -38.46
C VAL A 45 35.30 9.28 -37.31
N LEU A 46 34.67 10.41 -37.53
CA LEU A 46 34.50 11.45 -36.48
C LEU A 46 33.78 10.94 -35.23
N LEU A 47 32.75 10.13 -35.44
CA LEU A 47 32.01 9.53 -34.30
C LEU A 47 32.88 8.49 -33.59
N LYS A 48 33.64 7.63 -34.32
CA LYS A 48 34.59 6.69 -33.72
C LYS A 48 35.65 7.42 -32.89
N GLU A 49 36.25 8.47 -33.44
CA GLU A 49 37.26 9.25 -32.73
C GLU A 49 36.68 9.97 -31.50
N LYS A 50 35.50 10.54 -31.62
CA LYS A 50 34.89 11.28 -30.55
C LYS A 50 34.34 10.40 -29.43
N LEU A 51 33.75 9.26 -29.78
CA LEU A 51 33.15 8.29 -28.82
C LEU A 51 34.22 7.26 -28.34
N LYS A 52 35.35 7.12 -29.05
CA LYS A 52 36.44 6.17 -28.75
C LYS A 52 35.95 4.72 -28.69
N THR A 53 34.97 4.39 -29.50
CA THR A 53 34.42 3.05 -29.62
C THR A 53 34.03 2.73 -31.06
N ASN A 54 33.65 1.48 -31.33
CA ASN A 54 33.14 1.11 -32.63
C ASN A 54 31.78 1.76 -32.90
N VAL A 55 31.70 2.40 -34.05
CA VAL A 55 30.47 2.94 -34.60
C VAL A 55 30.36 2.48 -36.05
N SER A 56 29.27 1.90 -36.47
CA SER A 56 28.98 1.59 -37.85
C SER A 56 27.63 2.22 -38.26
N ILE A 57 27.59 2.66 -39.51
CA ILE A 57 26.39 3.15 -40.15
C ILE A 57 26.36 2.47 -41.51
N ASP A 58 25.25 1.79 -41.84
CA ASP A 58 25.16 1.02 -43.10
C ASP A 58 24.97 1.94 -44.30
N SER A 59 24.04 2.88 -44.22
CA SER A 59 23.86 3.89 -45.27
C SER A 59 23.22 5.17 -44.74
N VAL A 60 23.49 6.26 -45.46
CA VAL A 60 22.81 7.56 -45.27
C VAL A 60 22.31 8.01 -46.64
N SER A 61 21.06 8.41 -46.72
CA SER A 61 20.46 9.02 -47.91
C SER A 61 19.99 10.42 -47.54
N ILE A 62 20.27 11.38 -48.43
CA ILE A 62 19.80 12.76 -48.26
C ILE A 62 19.19 13.15 -49.60
N ASP A 63 17.89 13.41 -49.60
CA ASP A 63 17.20 13.96 -50.76
C ASP A 63 17.28 15.49 -50.72
N LEU A 64 17.85 16.07 -51.73
CA LEU A 64 18.06 17.52 -51.83
C LEU A 64 16.80 18.29 -52.27
N LEU A 65 15.81 17.59 -52.87
CA LEU A 65 14.57 18.22 -53.32
C LEU A 65 13.56 18.33 -52.16
N THR A 66 13.48 17.29 -51.34
CA THR A 66 12.57 17.21 -50.22
C THR A 66 13.27 17.57 -48.89
N LEU A 67 14.61 17.58 -48.88
CA LEU A 67 15.48 17.71 -47.69
C LEU A 67 15.19 16.71 -46.58
N ASP A 68 14.84 15.52 -47.00
CA ASP A 68 14.73 14.39 -46.10
C ASP A 68 16.11 13.76 -45.92
N ALA A 69 16.43 13.46 -44.67
CA ALA A 69 17.62 12.72 -44.35
C ALA A 69 17.26 11.38 -43.70
N GLU A 70 17.75 10.31 -44.33
CA GLU A 70 17.53 8.95 -43.85
C GLU A 70 18.85 8.32 -43.42
N LEU A 71 18.83 7.59 -42.33
CA LEU A 71 19.96 6.83 -41.81
C LEU A 71 19.52 5.40 -41.55
N PHE A 72 20.30 4.45 -42.00
CA PHE A 72 20.07 3.04 -41.84
C PHE A 72 21.22 2.38 -41.10
N GLY A 73 20.88 1.47 -40.18
CA GLY A 73 21.80 0.55 -39.57
C GLY A 73 22.88 1.22 -38.68
N LEU A 74 22.49 2.17 -37.81
CA LEU A 74 23.45 2.72 -36.83
C LEU A 74 23.68 1.71 -35.71
N ASN A 75 24.96 1.34 -35.48
CA ASN A 75 25.37 0.54 -34.34
C ASN A 75 26.47 1.27 -33.58
N ILE A 76 26.37 1.26 -32.25
CA ILE A 76 27.35 1.86 -31.33
C ILE A 76 27.66 0.81 -30.26
N ASP A 77 28.94 0.45 -30.13
CA ASP A 77 29.41 -0.42 -29.05
C ASP A 77 29.71 0.38 -27.77
N ASP A 78 29.78 -0.31 -26.65
CA ASP A 78 30.29 0.29 -25.42
C ASP A 78 31.86 0.34 -25.45
N LEU A 79 32.46 0.97 -24.45
CA LEU A 79 33.90 1.04 -24.35
C LEU A 79 34.61 -0.34 -24.18
N GLN A 80 33.84 -1.40 -23.90
CA GLN A 80 34.29 -2.77 -23.88
C GLN A 80 34.02 -3.52 -25.20
N GLN A 81 33.66 -2.79 -26.27
CA GLN A 81 33.34 -3.32 -27.60
C GLN A 81 32.18 -4.32 -27.64
N ARG A 82 31.21 -4.17 -26.75
CA ARG A 82 29.96 -4.93 -26.76
C ARG A 82 28.85 -4.08 -27.39
N LYS A 83 27.96 -4.70 -28.14
CA LYS A 83 26.79 -4.02 -28.70
C LYS A 83 26.03 -3.33 -27.58
N MET A 84 25.90 -2.01 -27.67
CA MET A 84 25.21 -1.20 -26.70
C MET A 84 23.95 -0.55 -27.28
N LEU A 85 24.01 -0.02 -28.47
CA LEU A 85 22.89 0.65 -29.12
C LEU A 85 22.86 0.25 -30.58
N SER A 86 21.71 -0.16 -31.06
CA SER A 86 21.40 -0.30 -32.48
C SER A 86 20.15 0.46 -32.86
N LEU A 87 20.14 0.95 -34.08
CA LEU A 87 19.03 1.66 -34.70
C LEU A 87 18.88 1.15 -36.14
N GLU A 88 17.72 0.64 -36.49
CA GLU A 88 17.45 0.12 -37.84
C GLU A 88 17.28 1.26 -38.83
N PHE A 89 16.41 2.21 -38.54
CA PHE A 89 16.02 3.29 -39.44
C PHE A 89 15.71 4.57 -38.67
N LEU A 90 16.17 5.69 -39.28
CA LEU A 90 15.77 7.02 -38.85
C LEU A 90 15.60 7.90 -40.05
N ARG A 91 14.50 8.67 -40.10
CA ARG A 91 14.23 9.73 -41.09
C ARG A 91 13.90 11.03 -40.31
N ALA A 92 14.42 12.11 -40.80
CA ALA A 92 14.10 13.44 -40.34
C ALA A 92 13.87 14.36 -41.59
N ASP A 93 12.70 14.94 -41.61
CA ASP A 93 12.33 15.93 -42.63
C ASP A 93 12.75 17.32 -42.09
N VAL A 94 13.31 18.18 -42.95
CA VAL A 94 13.76 19.52 -42.56
C VAL A 94 13.09 20.58 -43.41
N ASP A 95 12.49 21.60 -42.78
CA ASP A 95 11.86 22.73 -43.48
C ASP A 95 12.92 23.72 -43.96
N ILE A 96 13.14 23.70 -45.32
CA ILE A 96 14.11 24.59 -45.99
C ILE A 96 13.78 26.07 -45.78
N MET A 97 12.51 26.44 -45.88
CA MET A 97 12.09 27.82 -45.84
C MET A 97 12.34 28.45 -44.50
N LYS A 98 12.23 27.67 -43.44
CA LYS A 98 12.54 28.03 -42.08
C LYS A 98 14.06 28.06 -41.82
N LEU A 99 14.77 27.06 -42.37
CA LEU A 99 16.23 27.00 -42.25
C LEU A 99 16.92 28.22 -42.93
N MET A 100 16.42 28.69 -44.04
CA MET A 100 16.88 29.94 -44.68
C MET A 100 16.68 31.19 -43.79
N LYS A 101 15.74 31.11 -42.84
CA LYS A 101 15.48 32.16 -41.82
C LYS A 101 16.24 31.95 -40.50
N ASN A 102 17.22 31.01 -40.48
CA ASN A 102 17.95 30.59 -39.28
C ASN A 102 17.06 29.93 -38.22
N GLU A 103 15.93 29.33 -38.60
CA GLU A 103 15.09 28.52 -37.73
C GLU A 103 15.20 27.07 -38.18
N ILE A 104 15.52 26.13 -37.27
CA ILE A 104 15.54 24.70 -37.56
C ILE A 104 14.17 24.15 -37.17
N VAL A 105 13.31 23.90 -38.17
CA VAL A 105 12.03 23.25 -38.00
C VAL A 105 12.12 21.87 -38.63
N ILE A 106 11.80 20.84 -37.84
CA ILE A 106 11.74 19.45 -38.28
C ILE A 106 10.28 19.03 -38.22
N PRO A 107 9.57 19.02 -39.35
CA PRO A 107 8.17 18.62 -39.41
C PRO A 107 7.91 17.22 -38.88
N GLU A 108 8.75 16.26 -39.23
CA GLU A 108 8.61 14.88 -38.79
C GLU A 108 9.94 14.20 -38.50
N ILE A 109 9.99 13.42 -37.42
CA ILE A 109 11.05 12.48 -37.11
C ILE A 109 10.43 11.08 -37.06
N ARG A 110 10.93 10.16 -37.86
CA ARG A 110 10.57 8.74 -37.82
C ARG A 110 11.77 7.92 -37.38
N VAL A 111 11.54 7.06 -36.39
CA VAL A 111 12.56 6.17 -35.82
C VAL A 111 12.03 4.76 -35.75
N LYS A 112 12.79 3.76 -36.17
CA LYS A 112 12.41 2.36 -36.06
C LYS A 112 13.57 1.50 -35.60
N GLY A 113 13.25 0.50 -34.78
CA GLY A 113 14.18 -0.57 -34.42
C GLY A 113 15.32 -0.11 -33.49
N ILE A 114 15.01 0.72 -32.47
CA ILE A 114 16.00 1.04 -31.42
C ILE A 114 16.12 -0.12 -30.45
N GLN A 115 17.34 -0.68 -30.34
CA GLN A 115 17.65 -1.67 -29.30
C GLN A 115 18.84 -1.17 -28.46
N ALA A 116 18.66 -1.04 -27.15
CA ALA A 116 19.69 -0.57 -26.25
C ALA A 116 19.94 -1.56 -25.12
N GLU A 117 21.18 -2.06 -25.04
CA GLU A 117 21.69 -2.94 -23.99
C GLU A 117 22.53 -2.14 -23.00
N LEU A 118 21.90 -1.72 -21.92
CA LEU A 118 22.50 -0.85 -20.93
C LEU A 118 22.86 -1.62 -19.66
N HIS A 119 24.02 -1.33 -19.10
CA HIS A 119 24.43 -1.93 -17.83
C HIS A 119 25.42 -1.02 -17.09
N LYS A 120 25.70 -1.37 -15.85
CA LYS A 120 26.69 -0.68 -15.06
C LYS A 120 28.08 -1.25 -15.34
N VAL A 121 29.03 -0.35 -15.54
CA VAL A 121 30.46 -0.68 -15.69
C VAL A 121 31.27 0.02 -14.59
N PRO A 122 32.41 -0.51 -14.14
CA PRO A 122 33.31 0.23 -13.26
C PRO A 122 33.70 1.56 -13.90
N LYS A 123 33.76 2.61 -13.12
CA LYS A 123 34.15 3.94 -13.59
C LYS A 123 35.62 3.97 -14.02
N ASP A 124 36.47 3.31 -13.24
CA ASP A 124 37.90 3.13 -13.44
C ASP A 124 38.30 1.75 -12.93
N SER A 125 39.46 1.22 -13.41
CA SER A 125 39.96 -0.11 -13.01
C SER A 125 40.20 -0.24 -11.48
N LEU A 126 40.31 0.87 -10.76
CA LEU A 126 40.64 0.93 -9.33
C LEU A 126 39.51 1.50 -8.45
N SER A 127 38.41 1.92 -9.06
CA SER A 127 37.30 2.54 -8.32
C SER A 127 36.14 1.55 -8.08
N PRO A 128 35.62 1.47 -6.86
CA PRO A 128 34.37 0.71 -6.59
C PRO A 128 33.13 1.39 -7.19
N ASP A 129 33.26 2.63 -7.70
CA ASP A 129 32.16 3.36 -8.29
C ASP A 129 31.80 2.80 -9.66
N THR A 130 30.50 2.68 -9.93
CA THR A 130 29.98 2.22 -11.21
C THR A 130 29.22 3.32 -11.94
N VAL A 131 29.45 3.43 -13.23
CA VAL A 131 28.71 4.32 -14.15
C VAL A 131 27.92 3.48 -15.16
N ALA A 132 26.95 4.11 -15.84
CA ALA A 132 26.26 3.44 -16.94
C ALA A 132 27.20 3.33 -18.15
N ASN A 133 27.14 2.21 -18.89
CA ASN A 133 27.97 1.97 -20.08
C ASN A 133 27.80 3.02 -21.18
N TYR A 134 26.73 3.79 -21.20
CA TYR A 134 26.47 4.90 -22.13
C TYR A 134 26.98 6.25 -21.65
N GLN A 135 27.54 6.37 -20.44
CA GLN A 135 27.95 7.64 -19.85
C GLN A 135 28.99 8.38 -20.72
N PHE A 136 29.86 7.63 -21.39
CA PHE A 136 30.87 8.17 -22.29
C PHE A 136 30.27 8.97 -23.46
N ILE A 137 29.08 8.58 -23.97
CA ILE A 137 28.41 9.35 -25.01
C ILE A 137 28.03 10.74 -24.48
N ILE A 138 27.40 10.78 -23.29
CA ILE A 138 27.02 12.04 -22.66
C ILE A 138 28.25 12.92 -22.41
N ASP A 139 29.35 12.32 -21.95
CA ASP A 139 30.57 13.04 -21.63
C ASP A 139 31.29 13.54 -22.90
N ALA A 140 31.24 12.80 -24.01
CA ALA A 140 31.80 13.22 -25.30
C ALA A 140 31.10 14.44 -25.90
N PHE A 141 29.81 14.66 -25.58
CA PHE A 141 29.02 15.81 -26.08
C PHE A 141 28.80 16.91 -25.04
N LYS A 142 29.32 16.77 -23.81
CA LYS A 142 29.35 17.89 -22.87
C LYS A 142 30.29 18.98 -23.41
N SER A 143 29.74 20.14 -23.74
CA SER A 143 30.54 21.28 -24.06
C SER A 143 31.38 21.68 -22.85
N ASP A 144 32.71 21.87 -23.03
CA ASP A 144 33.62 22.44 -22.03
C ASP A 144 33.21 23.88 -21.67
N LYS A 145 32.24 23.98 -20.76
CA LYS A 145 31.89 25.28 -20.16
C LYS A 145 32.91 25.68 -19.09
N LYS A 146 34.19 25.76 -19.45
CA LYS A 146 35.24 26.42 -18.66
C LYS A 146 36.11 27.24 -19.57
N LYS A 147 35.55 28.33 -20.18
CA LYS A 147 36.34 29.49 -20.54
C LYS A 147 36.08 30.57 -19.49
N PRO A 148 37.14 31.22 -18.95
CA PRO A 148 37.01 32.31 -18.00
C PRO A 148 36.26 33.47 -18.65
N LYS A 149 35.33 34.07 -17.94
CA LYS A 149 34.62 35.28 -18.36
C LYS A 149 35.61 36.41 -18.44
N THR A 150 36.21 36.61 -19.61
CA THR A 150 36.80 37.92 -19.97
C THR A 150 35.62 38.78 -20.38
N LYS A 151 35.39 39.84 -19.65
CA LYS A 151 34.44 40.90 -19.97
C LYS A 151 34.88 41.55 -21.29
N GLN A 152 34.08 41.37 -22.33
CA GLN A 152 34.06 42.20 -23.52
C GLN A 152 32.65 42.71 -23.79
N PRO A 153 32.52 43.91 -24.41
CA PRO A 153 31.28 44.69 -24.35
C PRO A 153 30.16 44.06 -25.17
N ALA A 154 28.94 44.34 -24.74
CA ALA A 154 27.70 44.02 -25.44
C ALA A 154 27.74 44.56 -26.87
N ASP A 155 27.62 43.61 -27.83
CA ASP A 155 26.79 43.76 -29.04
C ASP A 155 26.96 42.53 -29.93
N LYS A 156 25.95 41.79 -30.00
CA LYS A 156 25.37 40.93 -31.04
C LYS A 156 24.58 39.82 -30.39
N LYS A 157 23.27 39.98 -30.36
CA LYS A 157 22.31 38.92 -30.17
C LYS A 157 22.57 37.82 -31.22
N LYS A 158 23.40 36.82 -30.91
CA LYS A 158 23.39 35.56 -31.63
C LYS A 158 22.05 34.94 -31.31
N GLY A 159 21.15 34.93 -32.28
CA GLY A 159 19.87 34.25 -32.21
C GLY A 159 20.09 32.82 -31.69
N LYS A 160 19.41 32.41 -30.63
CA LYS A 160 19.33 31.02 -30.26
C LYS A 160 18.62 30.33 -31.43
N LEU A 161 19.31 29.41 -32.12
CA LEU A 161 18.64 28.51 -33.06
C LEU A 161 17.52 27.84 -32.27
N ALA A 162 16.27 28.15 -32.60
CA ALA A 162 15.12 27.50 -32.06
C ALA A 162 14.96 26.18 -32.88
N LEU A 163 15.03 25.05 -32.18
CA LEU A 163 14.72 23.74 -32.75
C LEU A 163 13.28 23.43 -32.39
N THR A 164 12.43 23.26 -33.41
CA THR A 164 11.03 22.87 -33.25
C THR A 164 10.82 21.54 -33.99
N VAL A 165 10.22 20.56 -33.31
CA VAL A 165 9.82 19.28 -33.90
C VAL A 165 8.31 19.18 -33.76
N SER A 166 7.58 19.00 -34.89
CA SER A 166 6.12 18.97 -34.88
C SER A 166 5.60 17.57 -34.66
N ARG A 167 6.17 16.58 -35.35
CA ARG A 167 5.75 15.16 -35.23
C ARG A 167 6.91 14.24 -34.94
N VAL A 168 6.70 13.29 -34.00
CA VAL A 168 7.64 12.21 -33.72
C VAL A 168 6.90 10.88 -33.83
N LYS A 169 7.39 9.99 -34.70
CA LYS A 169 6.94 8.60 -34.77
C LYS A 169 8.10 7.67 -34.49
N ALA A 170 7.92 6.80 -33.49
CA ALA A 170 8.95 5.84 -33.12
C ALA A 170 8.33 4.45 -32.97
N GLU A 171 8.94 3.44 -33.61
CA GLU A 171 8.47 2.07 -33.67
C GLU A 171 9.57 1.11 -33.17
N ASP A 172 9.16 0.04 -32.52
CA ASP A 172 10.04 -1.06 -32.08
C ASP A 172 11.24 -0.60 -31.24
N ILE A 173 10.98 0.05 -30.11
CA ILE A 173 11.99 0.52 -29.19
C ILE A 173 12.16 -0.48 -28.03
N GLY A 174 13.30 -1.16 -27.95
CA GLY A 174 13.70 -2.04 -26.87
C GLY A 174 14.84 -1.47 -26.05
N VAL A 175 14.68 -1.37 -24.75
CA VAL A 175 15.74 -0.94 -23.83
C VAL A 175 15.86 -1.97 -22.70
N ARG A 176 17.03 -2.54 -22.54
CA ARG A 176 17.38 -3.41 -21.43
C ARG A 176 18.41 -2.73 -20.54
N PHE A 177 18.20 -2.75 -19.24
CA PHE A 177 19.18 -2.29 -18.27
C PHE A 177 19.38 -3.36 -17.20
N ASN A 178 20.48 -4.10 -17.30
CA ASN A 178 20.74 -5.32 -16.54
C ASN A 178 19.61 -6.35 -16.75
N LYS A 179 18.80 -6.56 -15.69
CA LYS A 179 17.61 -7.44 -15.72
C LYS A 179 16.29 -6.71 -15.95
N ASP A 180 16.33 -5.39 -15.91
CA ASP A 180 15.16 -4.56 -16.17
C ASP A 180 15.03 -4.33 -17.67
N SER A 181 13.83 -4.43 -18.22
CA SER A 181 13.56 -4.21 -19.65
C SER A 181 12.33 -3.40 -19.90
N VAL A 182 12.34 -2.62 -20.96
CA VAL A 182 11.18 -1.91 -21.50
C VAL A 182 11.16 -2.08 -22.99
N TYR A 183 10.02 -2.39 -23.53
CA TYR A 183 9.73 -2.43 -24.97
C TYR A 183 8.55 -1.53 -25.26
N LEU A 184 8.64 -0.77 -26.33
CA LEU A 184 7.62 0.13 -26.82
C LEU A 184 7.41 -0.14 -28.31
N GLY A 185 6.21 -0.63 -28.66
CA GLY A 185 5.90 -0.97 -30.02
C GLY A 185 5.69 0.26 -30.90
N LEU A 186 4.99 1.26 -30.39
CA LEU A 186 4.68 2.50 -31.14
C LEU A 186 4.63 3.69 -30.18
N LEU A 187 5.26 4.79 -30.59
CA LEU A 187 5.10 6.13 -30.05
C LEU A 187 4.80 7.09 -31.20
N GLU A 188 3.67 7.76 -31.15
CA GLU A 188 3.34 8.87 -32.03
C GLU A 188 3.06 10.10 -31.17
N ILE A 189 3.63 11.22 -31.48
CA ILE A 189 3.38 12.51 -30.85
C ILE A 189 3.27 13.54 -31.95
N ASP A 190 2.19 14.28 -31.93
CA ASP A 190 1.91 15.40 -32.80
C ASP A 190 1.62 16.64 -31.92
N GLN A 191 2.22 17.76 -32.23
CA GLN A 191 2.00 18.98 -31.48
C GLN A 191 1.44 20.03 -32.45
N ASP A 192 0.27 20.57 -32.11
CA ASP A 192 -0.35 21.63 -32.87
C ASP A 192 0.30 22.99 -32.63
N SER A 193 -0.17 24.01 -33.37
CA SER A 193 0.34 25.40 -33.22
C SER A 193 0.00 26.06 -31.91
N GLU A 194 -0.97 25.54 -31.16
CA GLU A 194 -1.40 26.03 -29.85
C GLU A 194 -0.68 25.34 -28.68
N GLY A 195 0.13 24.33 -29.00
CA GLY A 195 0.92 23.57 -28.01
C GLY A 195 0.16 22.40 -27.39
N MET A 196 -1.04 22.09 -27.89
CA MET A 196 -1.77 20.90 -27.53
C MET A 196 -1.10 19.66 -28.14
N LEU A 197 -1.16 18.55 -27.43
CA LEU A 197 -0.51 17.30 -27.81
C LEU A 197 -1.54 16.27 -28.22
N ASP A 198 -1.41 15.78 -29.43
CA ASP A 198 -2.01 14.52 -29.86
C ASP A 198 -0.92 13.44 -29.84
N GLY A 199 -1.24 12.28 -29.31
CA GLY A 199 -0.24 11.23 -29.23
C GLY A 199 -0.82 9.86 -28.93
N LYS A 200 -0.03 8.88 -29.32
CA LYS A 200 -0.36 7.47 -29.14
C LYS A 200 0.86 6.69 -28.70
N ILE A 201 0.70 5.90 -27.65
CA ILE A 201 1.66 4.89 -27.24
C ILE A 201 0.96 3.54 -27.32
N ALA A 202 1.51 2.59 -28.08
CA ALA A 202 0.94 1.27 -28.16
C ALA A 202 1.98 0.18 -27.86
N ASN A 203 1.50 -0.91 -27.26
CA ASN A 203 2.31 -2.08 -26.92
C ASN A 203 3.52 -1.75 -26.03
N LEU A 204 3.28 -1.01 -24.94
CA LEU A 204 4.32 -0.74 -23.94
C LEU A 204 4.41 -1.92 -22.96
N HIS A 205 5.55 -2.57 -22.93
CA HIS A 205 5.88 -3.66 -21.99
C HIS A 205 7.03 -3.22 -21.09
N GLY A 206 6.91 -3.47 -19.80
CA GLY A 206 7.99 -3.18 -18.86
C GLY A 206 8.14 -4.30 -17.84
N GLN A 207 9.38 -4.67 -17.55
CA GLN A 207 9.70 -5.63 -16.50
C GLN A 207 10.86 -5.11 -15.67
N TRP A 208 10.74 -5.21 -14.35
CA TRP A 208 11.85 -4.88 -13.44
C TRP A 208 11.81 -5.71 -12.17
N GLU A 209 12.97 -5.96 -11.60
CA GLU A 209 13.15 -6.70 -10.37
C GLU A 209 13.56 -5.80 -9.21
N ARG A 210 12.99 -6.04 -8.02
CA ARG A 210 13.34 -5.31 -6.79
C ARG A 210 13.22 -6.23 -5.59
N PHE A 211 14.11 -6.03 -4.62
CA PHE A 211 13.96 -6.67 -3.32
C PHE A 211 12.94 -5.89 -2.48
N ASN A 212 11.98 -6.59 -1.88
CA ASN A 212 11.06 -6.00 -0.92
C ASN A 212 11.75 -5.83 0.44
N LYS A 213 11.04 -5.20 1.41
CA LYS A 213 11.58 -4.98 2.77
C LYS A 213 11.91 -6.28 3.53
N LYS A 214 11.45 -7.42 3.07
CA LYS A 214 11.73 -8.75 3.63
C LYS A 214 12.89 -9.46 2.95
N GLY A 215 13.60 -8.81 2.03
CA GLY A 215 14.66 -9.39 1.24
C GLY A 215 14.17 -10.39 0.17
N GLU A 216 12.87 -10.40 -0.16
CA GLU A 216 12.33 -11.26 -1.20
C GLU A 216 12.45 -10.56 -2.56
N LEU A 217 12.90 -11.26 -3.57
CA LEU A 217 12.92 -10.76 -4.94
C LEU A 217 11.48 -10.68 -5.46
N VAL A 218 11.10 -9.53 -5.99
CA VAL A 218 9.79 -9.28 -6.61
C VAL A 218 10.02 -8.83 -8.04
N THR A 219 9.46 -9.56 -8.98
CA THR A 219 9.36 -9.15 -10.38
C THR A 219 8.07 -8.39 -10.58
N ASN A 220 8.18 -7.20 -11.15
CA ASN A 220 7.05 -6.36 -11.54
C ASN A 220 6.99 -6.33 -13.07
N ASN A 221 5.81 -6.51 -13.62
CA ASN A 221 5.55 -6.39 -15.05
C ASN A 221 4.45 -5.35 -15.25
N VAL A 222 4.59 -4.53 -16.26
CA VAL A 222 3.57 -3.64 -16.77
C VAL A 222 3.37 -3.92 -18.24
N LEU A 223 2.12 -4.00 -18.67
CA LEU A 223 1.71 -4.07 -20.06
C LEU A 223 0.68 -2.96 -20.28
N VAL A 224 0.90 -2.12 -21.23
CA VAL A 224 -0.07 -1.12 -21.68
C VAL A 224 -0.37 -1.41 -23.14
N THR A 225 -1.62 -1.75 -23.43
CA THR A 225 -2.02 -1.99 -24.81
C THR A 225 -1.98 -0.70 -25.60
N GLU A 226 -2.59 0.35 -25.05
CA GLU A 226 -2.62 1.66 -25.69
C GLU A 226 -2.76 2.79 -24.66
N ILE A 227 -2.05 3.88 -24.90
CA ILE A 227 -2.26 5.19 -24.27
C ILE A 227 -2.52 6.15 -25.40
N GLU A 228 -3.61 6.86 -25.35
CA GLU A 228 -3.99 7.88 -26.31
C GLU A 228 -4.09 9.22 -25.59
N VAL A 229 -3.51 10.24 -26.20
CA VAL A 229 -3.58 11.63 -25.74
C VAL A 229 -4.18 12.42 -26.89
N LYS A 230 -5.27 13.12 -26.65
CA LYS A 230 -5.97 13.92 -27.69
C LYS A 230 -6.30 15.30 -27.15
N ALA A 231 -6.21 16.29 -28.03
CA ALA A 231 -6.76 17.61 -27.78
C ALA A 231 -8.21 17.64 -28.33
N GLU A 232 -9.19 17.86 -27.46
CA GLU A 232 -10.60 17.92 -27.82
C GLU A 232 -11.30 18.96 -26.94
N ASP A 233 -12.07 19.86 -27.55
CA ASP A 233 -12.86 20.90 -26.85
C ASP A 233 -12.07 21.76 -25.86
N GLY A 234 -10.79 22.03 -26.14
CA GLY A 234 -9.90 22.82 -25.27
C GLY A 234 -9.36 22.05 -24.05
N GLU A 235 -9.66 20.77 -23.94
CA GLU A 235 -9.16 19.87 -22.92
C GLU A 235 -8.13 18.89 -23.50
N GLN A 236 -7.19 18.45 -22.68
CA GLN A 236 -6.25 17.38 -23.03
C GLN A 236 -6.77 16.06 -22.49
N GLN A 237 -7.31 15.22 -23.36
CA GLN A 237 -7.80 13.89 -22.98
C GLN A 237 -6.67 12.88 -22.93
N LEU A 238 -6.62 12.09 -21.85
CA LEU A 238 -5.70 10.97 -21.65
C LEU A 238 -6.50 9.68 -21.48
N ASN A 239 -6.45 8.79 -22.46
CA ASN A 239 -7.10 7.50 -22.44
C ASN A 239 -6.05 6.40 -22.25
N LEU A 240 -6.26 5.54 -21.25
CA LEU A 240 -5.44 4.36 -21.00
C LEU A 240 -6.30 3.13 -21.26
N HIS A 241 -5.89 2.31 -22.23
CA HIS A 241 -6.62 1.10 -22.59
C HIS A 241 -5.86 -0.16 -22.21
N ARG A 242 -6.51 -1.00 -21.41
CA ARG A 242 -6.01 -2.31 -21.00
C ARG A 242 -4.60 -2.27 -20.44
N VAL A 243 -4.43 -1.50 -19.36
CA VAL A 243 -3.20 -1.50 -18.57
C VAL A 243 -3.20 -2.71 -17.66
N ASN A 244 -2.19 -3.57 -17.75
CA ASN A 244 -1.97 -4.66 -16.83
C ASN A 244 -0.77 -4.37 -15.94
N PHE A 245 -0.96 -4.49 -14.64
CA PHE A 245 0.12 -4.45 -13.66
C PHE A 245 0.16 -5.75 -12.88
N ARG A 246 1.27 -6.48 -13.00
CA ARG A 246 1.46 -7.79 -12.38
C ARG A 246 2.70 -7.80 -11.49
N THR A 247 2.57 -8.39 -10.29
CA THR A 247 3.69 -8.62 -9.39
C THR A 247 3.83 -10.10 -9.04
N ASN A 248 5.07 -10.58 -8.91
CA ASN A 248 5.36 -11.94 -8.49
C ASN A 248 6.59 -11.95 -7.57
N ASN A 249 6.45 -12.45 -6.36
CA ASN A 249 7.54 -12.56 -5.39
C ASN A 249 8.29 -13.90 -5.45
N HIS A 250 8.12 -14.67 -6.52
CA HIS A 250 8.76 -15.97 -6.77
C HIS A 250 8.57 -17.05 -5.69
N LYS A 251 7.78 -16.79 -4.66
CA LYS A 251 7.46 -17.80 -3.66
C LYS A 251 6.24 -18.63 -4.09
N PRO A 252 6.33 -19.97 -4.00
CA PRO A 252 5.17 -20.82 -4.24
C PRO A 252 4.04 -20.42 -3.30
N ARG A 253 2.91 -20.10 -3.85
CA ARG A 253 1.74 -19.73 -3.07
C ARG A 253 1.02 -21.01 -2.66
N LYS A 254 1.06 -21.39 -1.38
CA LYS A 254 0.37 -22.57 -0.84
C LYS A 254 -1.13 -22.62 -1.21
N ASN A 255 -1.73 -21.47 -1.44
CA ASN A 255 -3.13 -21.31 -1.81
C ASN A 255 -3.27 -20.31 -2.95
N ALA A 256 -2.72 -20.61 -4.13
CA ALA A 256 -2.88 -19.79 -5.33
C ALA A 256 -4.36 -19.43 -5.54
N GLY A 257 -4.64 -18.15 -5.81
CA GLY A 257 -6.01 -17.65 -5.97
C GLY A 257 -6.82 -17.44 -4.67
N LYS A 258 -6.32 -17.86 -3.50
CA LYS A 258 -6.96 -17.57 -2.22
C LYS A 258 -6.25 -16.39 -1.53
N PRO A 259 -6.96 -15.34 -1.10
CA PRO A 259 -6.34 -14.23 -0.40
C PRO A 259 -5.80 -14.69 0.95
N LYS A 260 -4.70 -14.09 1.41
CA LYS A 260 -4.35 -14.14 2.83
C LYS A 260 -5.46 -13.45 3.61
N ARG A 261 -5.85 -14.00 4.77
CA ARG A 261 -6.85 -13.37 5.63
C ARG A 261 -6.43 -11.94 5.96
N GLY A 262 -7.30 -10.98 5.66
CA GLY A 262 -7.16 -9.60 6.06
C GLY A 262 -6.01 -8.80 5.43
N PHE A 263 -5.44 -9.23 4.32
CA PHE A 263 -4.35 -8.55 3.65
C PHE A 263 -4.54 -8.45 2.15
N PHE A 264 -4.28 -7.26 1.64
CA PHE A 264 -4.03 -7.04 0.23
C PHE A 264 -2.66 -7.66 -0.11
N ASP A 265 -2.63 -8.70 -0.95
CA ASP A 265 -1.39 -9.41 -1.26
C ASP A 265 -0.58 -8.68 -2.34
N VAL A 266 0.12 -7.62 -1.94
CA VAL A 266 0.95 -6.79 -2.83
C VAL A 266 2.07 -7.55 -3.56
N GLY A 267 2.39 -8.76 -3.12
CA GLY A 267 3.38 -9.62 -3.79
C GLY A 267 2.82 -10.44 -4.97
N HIS A 268 1.51 -10.35 -5.21
CA HIS A 268 0.83 -11.18 -6.24
C HIS A 268 -0.33 -10.42 -6.88
N PHE A 269 -0.12 -9.19 -7.30
CA PHE A 269 -1.10 -8.47 -8.11
C PHE A 269 -1.17 -9.00 -9.54
N ASN A 270 -2.35 -8.92 -10.11
CA ASN A 270 -2.60 -9.01 -11.55
C ASN A 270 -3.79 -8.11 -11.88
N ILE A 271 -3.52 -6.79 -11.86
CA ILE A 271 -4.53 -5.75 -12.03
C ILE A 271 -4.61 -5.38 -13.51
N TRP A 272 -5.81 -5.41 -14.04
CA TRP A 272 -6.17 -4.81 -15.31
C TRP A 272 -6.94 -3.53 -15.06
N ALA A 273 -6.64 -2.46 -15.75
CA ALA A 273 -7.28 -1.17 -15.58
C ALA A 273 -7.45 -0.45 -16.90
N ASP A 274 -8.53 0.32 -17.01
CA ASP A 274 -8.81 1.27 -18.07
C ASP A 274 -9.07 2.64 -17.43
N MET A 275 -8.73 3.73 -18.12
CA MET A 275 -8.91 5.08 -17.58
C MET A 275 -9.18 6.08 -18.72
N LYS A 276 -10.12 7.00 -18.48
CA LYS A 276 -10.33 8.20 -19.27
C LYS A 276 -10.24 9.43 -18.37
N LEU A 277 -9.21 10.22 -18.59
CA LEU A 277 -8.94 11.44 -17.84
C LEU A 277 -8.93 12.63 -18.80
N ALA A 278 -9.75 13.63 -18.53
CA ALA A 278 -9.71 14.92 -19.21
C ALA A 278 -8.93 15.91 -18.32
N ILE A 279 -7.93 16.57 -18.87
CA ILE A 279 -7.14 17.61 -18.19
C ILE A 279 -7.55 18.95 -18.80
N ASP A 280 -8.17 19.81 -18.02
CA ASP A 280 -8.63 21.13 -18.44
C ASP A 280 -7.52 22.18 -18.35
N ARG A 281 -6.66 22.09 -17.34
CA ARG A 281 -5.53 23.03 -17.17
C ARG A 281 -4.42 22.49 -16.31
N VAL A 282 -3.23 23.05 -16.54
CA VAL A 282 -2.03 22.80 -15.73
C VAL A 282 -1.44 24.14 -15.29
N GLU A 283 -1.61 24.48 -14.02
CA GLU A 283 -1.12 25.75 -13.45
C GLU A 283 -0.05 25.50 -12.39
N LYS A 284 1.14 26.09 -12.58
CA LYS A 284 2.26 26.04 -11.61
C LYS A 284 2.58 24.62 -11.10
N GLY A 285 2.39 23.59 -11.96
CA GLY A 285 2.63 22.20 -11.61
C GLY A 285 1.47 21.53 -10.85
N THR A 286 0.30 22.16 -10.82
CA THR A 286 -0.96 21.56 -10.39
C THR A 286 -1.78 21.23 -11.63
N VAL A 287 -2.22 19.98 -11.71
CA VAL A 287 -3.07 19.46 -12.78
C VAL A 287 -4.52 19.49 -12.29
N HIS A 288 -5.41 20.06 -13.09
CA HIS A 288 -6.85 20.04 -12.89
C HIS A 288 -7.49 19.24 -14.01
N GLY A 289 -8.47 18.42 -13.68
CA GLY A 289 -9.13 17.61 -14.68
C GLY A 289 -10.23 16.72 -14.10
N TRP A 290 -10.83 15.93 -14.97
CA TRP A 290 -11.93 15.03 -14.68
C TRP A 290 -11.54 13.58 -14.98
N LEU A 291 -11.57 12.74 -13.97
CA LEU A 291 -11.55 11.29 -14.16
C LEU A 291 -12.96 10.86 -14.60
N ARG A 292 -13.18 10.79 -15.90
CA ARG A 292 -14.50 10.47 -16.50
C ARG A 292 -14.84 9.00 -16.31
N GLU A 293 -13.83 8.13 -16.40
CA GLU A 293 -14.00 6.69 -16.23
C GLU A 293 -12.70 6.08 -15.72
N PHE A 294 -12.80 5.24 -14.71
CA PHE A 294 -11.72 4.36 -14.29
C PHE A 294 -12.32 3.02 -13.89
N THR A 295 -11.82 1.96 -14.49
CA THR A 295 -12.15 0.58 -14.12
C THR A 295 -10.88 -0.15 -13.70
N ALA A 296 -10.98 -1.05 -12.75
CA ALA A 296 -9.83 -1.86 -12.33
C ALA A 296 -10.27 -3.22 -11.81
N GLN A 297 -9.69 -4.29 -12.33
CA GLN A 297 -10.00 -5.65 -11.94
C GLN A 297 -8.74 -6.43 -11.59
N ASP A 298 -8.75 -7.12 -10.44
CA ASP A 298 -7.72 -8.07 -10.05
C ASP A 298 -8.33 -9.38 -9.57
N THR A 299 -8.19 -10.41 -10.39
CA THR A 299 -8.71 -11.74 -10.10
C THR A 299 -8.03 -12.40 -8.89
N ILE A 300 -6.83 -11.98 -8.52
CA ILE A 300 -6.07 -12.52 -7.38
C ILE A 300 -6.58 -11.92 -6.06
N THR A 301 -6.65 -10.60 -5.96
CA THR A 301 -7.08 -9.91 -4.74
C THR A 301 -8.59 -9.80 -4.63
N GLY A 302 -9.32 -9.87 -5.75
CA GLY A 302 -10.76 -9.68 -5.82
C GLY A 302 -11.20 -8.22 -5.91
N LEU A 303 -10.26 -7.31 -6.21
CA LEU A 303 -10.57 -5.94 -6.62
C LEU A 303 -11.40 -5.98 -7.91
N ASP A 304 -12.46 -5.21 -7.98
CA ASP A 304 -13.35 -5.16 -9.14
C ASP A 304 -14.09 -3.82 -9.14
N ILE A 305 -13.31 -2.75 -9.40
CA ILE A 305 -13.84 -1.40 -9.58
C ILE A 305 -14.47 -1.34 -10.96
N THR A 306 -15.78 -1.25 -11.00
CA THR A 306 -16.54 -1.15 -12.25
C THR A 306 -16.74 0.30 -12.70
N LYS A 307 -16.60 1.25 -11.78
CA LYS A 307 -16.69 2.68 -12.05
C LYS A 307 -16.00 3.49 -10.95
N LEU A 308 -15.14 4.41 -11.33
CA LEU A 308 -14.70 5.52 -10.50
C LEU A 308 -14.72 6.79 -11.35
N GLN A 309 -15.42 7.79 -10.87
CA GLN A 309 -15.52 9.11 -11.49
C GLN A 309 -15.31 10.18 -10.43
N CYS A 310 -14.58 11.24 -10.77
CA CYS A 310 -14.36 12.37 -9.88
C CYS A 310 -13.73 13.56 -10.62
N GLU A 311 -13.88 14.73 -10.08
CA GLU A 311 -12.99 15.85 -10.37
C GLU A 311 -11.65 15.63 -9.64
N LEU A 312 -10.56 15.97 -10.31
CA LEU A 312 -9.21 15.72 -9.82
C LEU A 312 -8.39 17.02 -9.82
N THR A 313 -7.83 17.36 -8.67
CA THR A 313 -6.76 18.34 -8.55
C THR A 313 -5.53 17.67 -7.94
N ALA A 314 -4.41 17.63 -8.67
CA ALA A 314 -3.22 16.92 -8.23
C ALA A 314 -1.93 17.72 -8.43
N ASN A 315 -1.02 17.65 -7.47
CA ASN A 315 0.32 18.22 -7.56
C ASN A 315 1.35 17.36 -6.81
N LYS A 316 2.57 17.86 -6.64
CA LYS A 316 3.65 17.14 -5.92
C LYS A 316 3.37 16.92 -4.43
N GLU A 317 2.49 17.70 -3.83
CA GLU A 317 2.18 17.67 -2.39
C GLU A 317 1.00 16.75 -2.07
N GLY A 318 0.11 16.54 -3.02
CA GLY A 318 -1.08 15.73 -2.80
C GLY A 318 -2.04 15.71 -3.97
N MET A 319 -3.20 15.15 -3.69
CA MET A 319 -4.29 15.00 -4.62
C MET A 319 -5.61 15.29 -3.89
N ARG A 320 -6.50 16.01 -4.53
CA ARG A 320 -7.88 16.20 -4.12
C ARG A 320 -8.79 15.57 -5.14
N LEU A 321 -9.77 14.86 -4.65
CA LEU A 321 -10.88 14.30 -5.45
C LEU A 321 -12.16 14.97 -4.99
N GLU A 322 -12.99 15.41 -5.93
CA GLU A 322 -14.29 16.02 -5.66
C GLU A 322 -15.36 15.28 -6.47
N ASP A 323 -16.60 15.27 -5.94
CA ASP A 323 -17.76 14.59 -6.53
C ASP A 323 -17.51 13.12 -6.90
N VAL A 324 -16.97 12.37 -5.95
CA VAL A 324 -16.52 11.00 -6.19
C VAL A 324 -17.70 10.03 -6.22
N VAL A 325 -17.76 9.26 -7.29
CA VAL A 325 -18.63 8.09 -7.47
C VAL A 325 -17.79 6.87 -7.63
N LEU A 326 -17.86 5.94 -6.67
CA LEU A 326 -17.12 4.68 -6.69
C LEU A 326 -18.08 3.50 -6.69
N LYS A 327 -17.95 2.63 -7.71
CA LYS A 327 -18.64 1.34 -7.76
C LYS A 327 -17.63 0.20 -7.73
N GLN A 328 -17.80 -0.69 -6.77
CA GLN A 328 -17.06 -1.94 -6.71
C GLN A 328 -18.05 -3.11 -6.63
N LYS A 329 -18.19 -3.86 -7.70
CA LYS A 329 -19.21 -4.90 -7.85
C LYS A 329 -20.61 -4.33 -7.57
N ASN A 330 -21.21 -4.76 -6.44
CA ASN A 330 -22.53 -4.31 -6.03
C ASN A 330 -22.50 -3.09 -5.10
N THR A 331 -21.32 -2.78 -4.53
CA THR A 331 -21.11 -1.64 -3.64
C THR A 331 -21.01 -0.34 -4.43
N GLU A 332 -21.78 0.66 -4.02
CA GLU A 332 -21.76 2.01 -4.60
C GLU A 332 -21.62 3.06 -3.52
N LEU A 333 -20.58 3.90 -3.65
CA LEU A 333 -20.24 4.95 -2.69
C LEU A 333 -20.15 6.30 -3.39
N HIS A 334 -20.63 7.33 -2.71
CA HIS A 334 -20.58 8.71 -3.13
C HIS A 334 -20.03 9.59 -2.02
N PHE A 335 -19.18 10.54 -2.36
CA PHE A 335 -18.72 11.56 -1.42
C PHE A 335 -18.24 12.82 -2.14
N VAL A 336 -18.44 13.97 -1.50
CA VAL A 336 -18.16 15.27 -2.10
C VAL A 336 -16.68 15.53 -2.22
N ARG A 337 -15.86 15.06 -1.25
CA ARG A 337 -14.44 15.39 -1.24
C ARG A 337 -13.57 14.35 -0.54
N ALA A 338 -12.40 14.10 -1.11
CA ALA A 338 -11.28 13.43 -0.46
C ALA A 338 -9.98 14.17 -0.72
N ASP A 339 -9.20 14.40 0.32
CA ASP A 339 -7.85 14.96 0.23
C ASP A 339 -6.81 13.89 0.59
N LEU A 340 -5.83 13.70 -0.25
CA LEU A 340 -4.69 12.82 -0.04
C LEU A 340 -3.40 13.65 -0.08
N LYS A 341 -2.66 13.71 1.02
CA LYS A 341 -1.37 14.40 1.11
C LYS A 341 -0.22 13.41 0.98
N PHE A 342 0.68 13.64 0.05
CA PHE A 342 1.80 12.74 -0.21
C PHE A 342 2.92 12.90 0.82
N PRO A 343 3.67 11.83 1.11
CA PRO A 343 4.80 11.90 2.02
C PRO A 343 5.93 12.71 1.41
N ASN A 344 6.52 13.60 2.20
CA ASN A 344 7.67 14.40 1.79
C ASN A 344 8.83 14.16 2.75
N LYS A 345 9.90 13.53 2.27
CA LYS A 345 11.10 13.22 3.07
C LYS A 345 11.85 14.45 3.55
N LYS A 346 11.83 15.57 2.78
CA LYS A 346 12.54 16.81 3.12
C LYS A 346 11.87 17.53 4.29
N THR A 347 10.53 17.50 4.36
CA THR A 347 9.75 18.18 5.40
C THR A 347 9.29 17.24 6.52
N GLY A 348 9.59 15.95 6.44
CA GLY A 348 9.13 14.94 7.41
C GLY A 348 7.62 14.66 7.35
N LYS A 349 6.89 15.24 6.41
CA LYS A 349 5.44 15.01 6.26
C LYS A 349 5.19 13.55 5.89
N LYS A 350 4.28 12.89 6.61
CA LYS A 350 3.80 11.53 6.34
C LYS A 350 2.59 11.57 5.40
N LEU A 351 2.30 10.43 4.76
CA LEU A 351 1.04 10.23 4.05
C LEU A 351 -0.13 10.48 5.00
N SER A 352 -1.08 11.31 4.60
CA SER A 352 -2.35 11.48 5.33
C SER A 352 -3.50 11.67 4.36
N TYR A 353 -4.69 11.29 4.78
CA TYR A 353 -5.90 11.45 3.99
C TYR A 353 -7.08 11.87 4.88
N PHE A 354 -8.05 12.49 4.24
CA PHE A 354 -9.31 12.93 4.82
C PHE A 354 -10.41 12.74 3.78
N THR A 355 -11.61 12.37 4.22
CA THR A 355 -12.80 12.35 3.38
C THR A 355 -13.92 13.18 3.99
N SER A 356 -14.75 13.80 3.16
CA SER A 356 -16.09 14.22 3.56
C SER A 356 -16.93 13.01 3.94
N THR A 357 -18.20 13.19 4.24
CA THR A 357 -19.09 12.07 4.50
C THR A 357 -19.23 11.19 3.26
N ILE A 358 -18.79 9.95 3.37
CA ILE A 358 -18.99 8.90 2.38
C ILE A 358 -20.36 8.31 2.61
N GLY A 359 -21.23 8.38 1.61
CA GLY A 359 -22.56 7.78 1.63
C GLY A 359 -22.70 6.71 0.56
N GLY A 360 -23.62 5.77 0.74
CA GLY A 360 -23.94 4.80 -0.30
C GLY A 360 -24.37 3.44 0.22
N THR A 361 -24.50 2.49 -0.71
CA THR A 361 -24.86 1.10 -0.42
C THR A 361 -23.63 0.19 -0.47
N VAL A 362 -23.41 -0.54 0.58
CA VAL A 362 -22.25 -1.46 0.73
C VAL A 362 -22.72 -2.90 0.84
N TYR A 363 -22.10 -3.77 0.06
CA TYR A 363 -22.18 -5.22 0.19
C TYR A 363 -20.85 -5.72 0.78
N LEU A 364 -20.84 -6.09 2.06
CA LEU A 364 -19.60 -6.47 2.74
C LEU A 364 -18.87 -7.67 2.11
N GLN A 365 -19.59 -8.52 1.36
CA GLN A 365 -18.97 -9.60 0.57
C GLN A 365 -17.98 -9.06 -0.48
N ASP A 366 -18.22 -7.86 -1.03
CA ASP A 366 -17.41 -7.29 -2.11
C ASP A 366 -15.98 -6.97 -1.65
N ILE A 367 -15.83 -6.60 -0.37
CA ILE A 367 -14.54 -6.32 0.25
C ILE A 367 -13.95 -7.54 0.99
N SER A 368 -14.72 -8.62 1.10
CA SER A 368 -14.37 -9.76 1.95
C SER A 368 -13.08 -10.45 1.53
N ARG A 369 -12.86 -10.58 0.23
CA ARG A 369 -11.70 -11.27 -0.32
C ARG A 369 -10.40 -10.47 -0.07
N MET A 370 -10.47 -9.15 -0.10
CA MET A 370 -9.34 -8.27 0.10
C MET A 370 -8.99 -8.10 1.59
N PHE A 371 -9.99 -7.88 2.44
CA PHE A 371 -9.77 -7.41 3.80
C PHE A 371 -10.32 -8.33 4.89
N ALA A 372 -11.50 -8.94 4.70
CA ALA A 372 -12.22 -9.66 5.74
C ALA A 372 -12.92 -10.92 5.24
N PRO A 373 -12.20 -12.04 5.04
CA PRO A 373 -12.80 -13.29 4.51
C PRO A 373 -13.99 -13.82 5.29
N VAL A 374 -14.14 -13.43 6.55
CA VAL A 374 -15.31 -13.77 7.39
C VAL A 374 -16.61 -13.20 6.82
N LEU A 375 -16.54 -12.09 6.09
CA LEU A 375 -17.71 -11.42 5.48
C LEU A 375 -18.12 -11.99 4.11
N ARG A 376 -17.49 -13.06 3.63
CA ARG A 376 -17.77 -13.65 2.29
C ARG A 376 -19.22 -14.03 2.05
N ASN A 377 -19.96 -14.35 3.11
CA ASN A 377 -21.37 -14.71 3.04
C ASN A 377 -22.32 -13.53 3.30
N PHE A 378 -21.76 -12.33 3.58
CA PHE A 378 -22.54 -11.16 3.92
C PHE A 378 -23.05 -10.47 2.63
N LYS A 379 -24.16 -10.98 2.10
CA LYS A 379 -24.72 -10.63 0.80
C LYS A 379 -25.83 -9.58 0.86
N ILE A 380 -26.19 -9.14 2.06
CA ILE A 380 -27.27 -8.17 2.24
C ILE A 380 -26.77 -6.74 2.05
N PRO A 381 -27.54 -5.83 1.41
CA PRO A 381 -27.17 -4.43 1.29
C PRO A 381 -27.25 -3.71 2.64
N LEU A 382 -26.27 -2.86 2.88
CA LEU A 382 -26.23 -1.93 4.01
C LEU A 382 -26.02 -0.51 3.46
N ASN A 383 -26.80 0.45 3.92
CA ASN A 383 -26.52 1.85 3.65
C ASN A 383 -25.49 2.34 4.67
N LEU A 384 -24.43 2.94 4.17
CA LEU A 384 -23.32 3.50 4.95
C LEU A 384 -23.32 5.02 4.85
N SER A 385 -23.07 5.68 5.97
CA SER A 385 -22.71 7.09 6.02
C SER A 385 -21.57 7.23 7.02
N VAL A 386 -20.38 7.67 6.58
CA VAL A 386 -19.19 7.75 7.44
C VAL A 386 -18.22 8.81 6.95
N ARG A 387 -17.61 9.53 7.86
CA ARG A 387 -16.46 10.39 7.58
C ARG A 387 -15.19 9.72 8.08
N MET A 388 -14.11 9.79 7.29
CA MET A 388 -12.85 9.13 7.61
C MET A 388 -11.68 10.09 7.50
N ASP A 389 -10.68 9.89 8.36
CA ASP A 389 -9.34 10.45 8.22
C ASP A 389 -8.29 9.42 8.67
N GLY A 390 -7.06 9.63 8.28
CA GLY A 390 -6.00 8.73 8.68
C GLY A 390 -4.66 9.00 8.02
N ASP A 391 -3.78 8.03 8.21
CA ASP A 391 -2.43 8.03 7.65
C ASP A 391 -2.01 6.62 7.19
N ALA A 392 -0.72 6.44 6.91
CA ALA A 392 -0.19 5.13 6.51
C ALA A 392 -0.24 4.06 7.62
N GLU A 393 -0.51 4.42 8.86
CA GLU A 393 -0.51 3.52 10.01
C GLU A 393 -1.90 3.15 10.48
N GLY A 394 -2.92 3.99 10.14
CA GLY A 394 -4.27 3.71 10.56
C GLY A 394 -5.32 4.66 9.99
N MET A 395 -6.56 4.38 10.31
CA MET A 395 -7.72 5.15 9.92
C MET A 395 -8.66 5.37 11.10
N ARG A 396 -9.35 6.50 11.10
CA ARG A 396 -10.38 6.87 12.08
C ARG A 396 -11.70 7.06 11.35
N PHE A 397 -12.75 6.57 11.97
CA PHE A 397 -14.13 6.64 11.50
C PHE A 397 -14.92 7.54 12.43
N HIS A 398 -15.50 8.60 11.88
CA HIS A 398 -16.29 9.56 12.60
C HIS A 398 -17.75 9.40 12.20
N ASP A 399 -18.65 9.45 13.18
CA ASP A 399 -20.10 9.49 12.97
C ASP A 399 -20.61 8.42 11.98
N ALA A 400 -20.03 7.20 12.05
CA ALA A 400 -20.45 6.11 11.19
C ALA A 400 -21.91 5.72 11.49
N VAL A 401 -22.73 5.71 10.46
CA VAL A 401 -24.13 5.26 10.49
C VAL A 401 -24.28 4.13 9.47
N VAL A 402 -24.74 2.98 9.95
CA VAL A 402 -25.02 1.82 9.10
C VAL A 402 -26.49 1.46 9.26
N THR A 403 -27.22 1.41 8.15
CA THR A 403 -28.64 1.08 8.16
C THR A 403 -28.97 0.01 7.13
N ARG A 404 -30.09 -0.67 7.33
CA ARG A 404 -30.72 -1.47 6.28
C ARG A 404 -31.68 -0.60 5.47
N PRO A 405 -31.86 -0.85 4.15
CA PRO A 405 -32.83 -0.10 3.34
C PRO A 405 -34.26 -0.11 3.89
N ASN A 406 -34.65 -1.19 4.59
CA ASN A 406 -35.96 -1.31 5.24
C ASN A 406 -36.08 -0.58 6.60
N GLY A 407 -35.01 0.09 7.07
CA GLY A 407 -34.99 0.83 8.34
C GLY A 407 -35.02 -0.02 9.61
N LEU A 408 -34.99 -1.35 9.50
CA LEU A 408 -35.05 -2.26 10.66
C LEU A 408 -33.72 -2.42 11.39
N VAL A 409 -32.62 -1.98 10.77
CA VAL A 409 -31.28 -1.93 11.38
C VAL A 409 -30.77 -0.51 11.31
N ASN A 410 -30.32 0.02 12.45
CA ASN A 410 -29.66 1.32 12.56
C ASN A 410 -28.53 1.22 13.58
N ILE A 411 -27.29 1.39 13.12
CA ILE A 411 -26.08 1.32 13.94
C ILE A 411 -25.35 2.66 13.84
N LYS A 412 -25.10 3.30 14.98
CA LYS A 412 -24.31 4.53 15.08
C LYS A 412 -23.06 4.25 15.88
N ALA A 413 -21.90 4.47 15.27
CA ALA A 413 -20.61 4.17 15.87
C ALA A 413 -19.54 5.19 15.49
N LYS A 414 -18.46 5.21 16.24
CA LYS A 414 -17.19 5.86 15.89
C LYS A 414 -16.08 4.87 16.22
N GLY A 415 -14.95 4.98 15.57
CA GLY A 415 -13.89 4.03 15.85
C GLY A 415 -12.59 4.30 15.11
N SER A 416 -11.67 3.39 15.26
CA SER A 416 -10.37 3.45 14.59
C SER A 416 -9.82 2.08 14.29
N ILE A 417 -9.01 2.00 13.24
CA ILE A 417 -8.19 0.84 12.89
C ILE A 417 -6.76 1.34 12.82
N VAL A 418 -5.88 0.89 13.70
CA VAL A 418 -4.47 1.27 13.73
C VAL A 418 -3.57 0.05 13.60
N GLY A 419 -2.28 0.26 13.27
CA GLY A 419 -1.34 -0.84 13.12
C GLY A 419 -1.48 -1.62 11.81
N LEU A 420 -1.99 -1.00 10.74
CA LEU A 420 -2.24 -1.64 9.44
C LEU A 420 -0.99 -2.28 8.80
N LYS A 421 0.20 -1.81 9.16
CA LYS A 421 1.47 -2.33 8.62
C LYS A 421 1.87 -3.68 9.19
N ASN A 422 1.40 -4.01 10.38
CA ASN A 422 1.80 -5.24 11.08
C ASN A 422 0.59 -5.86 11.79
N LYS A 423 0.27 -7.10 11.44
CA LYS A 423 -0.86 -7.82 12.03
C LYS A 423 -0.80 -7.97 13.56
N TYR A 424 0.39 -7.88 14.15
CA TYR A 424 0.57 -7.98 15.61
C TYR A 424 0.25 -6.66 16.31
N ASP A 425 0.36 -5.53 15.58
CA ASP A 425 0.08 -4.19 16.06
C ASP A 425 -1.35 -3.75 15.68
N LEU A 426 -2.05 -4.59 14.90
CA LEU A 426 -3.41 -4.29 14.46
C LEU A 426 -4.35 -4.20 15.67
N HIS A 427 -4.93 -3.03 15.85
CA HIS A 427 -5.98 -2.75 16.82
C HIS A 427 -7.16 -2.11 16.12
N VAL A 428 -8.30 -2.77 16.21
CA VAL A 428 -9.61 -2.28 15.78
C VAL A 428 -10.40 -1.90 17.01
N HIS A 429 -10.86 -0.67 17.10
CA HIS A 429 -11.69 -0.18 18.19
C HIS A 429 -12.92 0.53 17.64
N PHE A 430 -14.09 0.16 18.13
CA PHE A 430 -15.34 0.85 17.83
C PHE A 430 -16.16 1.08 19.09
N ASP A 431 -16.54 2.34 19.30
CA ASP A 431 -17.57 2.74 20.27
C ASP A 431 -18.92 2.77 19.54
N VAL A 432 -19.81 1.87 19.90
CA VAL A 432 -21.17 1.82 19.38
C VAL A 432 -22.06 2.68 20.27
N LYS A 433 -22.38 3.87 19.78
CA LYS A 433 -23.31 4.80 20.48
C LYS A 433 -24.69 4.19 20.62
N GLN A 434 -25.15 3.52 19.58
CA GLN A 434 -26.41 2.81 19.54
C GLN A 434 -26.44 1.87 18.33
N ALA A 435 -26.90 0.64 18.55
CA ALA A 435 -27.27 -0.27 17.48
C ALA A 435 -28.69 -0.81 17.74
N VAL A 436 -29.62 -0.51 16.86
CA VAL A 436 -31.01 -0.95 16.93
C VAL A 436 -31.24 -2.00 15.86
N ILE A 437 -31.73 -3.20 16.26
CA ILE A 437 -32.05 -4.30 15.36
C ILE A 437 -33.44 -4.80 15.67
N LYS A 438 -34.36 -4.69 14.70
CA LYS A 438 -35.78 -5.03 14.86
C LYS A 438 -36.17 -6.27 14.07
N GLY A 439 -37.24 -6.91 14.47
CA GLY A 439 -37.91 -8.01 13.74
C GLY A 439 -36.97 -9.18 13.42
N GLY A 440 -37.12 -9.78 12.26
CA GLY A 440 -36.32 -10.89 11.75
C GLY A 440 -34.92 -10.55 11.30
N GLU A 441 -34.52 -9.26 11.31
CA GLU A 441 -33.18 -8.81 10.90
C GLU A 441 -32.07 -9.43 11.77
N LYS A 442 -32.37 -9.79 13.02
CA LYS A 442 -31.43 -10.51 13.89
C LYS A 442 -31.00 -11.84 13.28
N GLU A 443 -31.97 -12.62 12.82
CA GLU A 443 -31.73 -13.89 12.16
C GLU A 443 -31.02 -13.71 10.83
N LEU A 444 -31.46 -12.73 10.04
CA LEU A 444 -30.87 -12.40 8.76
C LEU A 444 -29.39 -12.02 8.91
N LEU A 445 -29.04 -11.17 9.86
CA LEU A 445 -27.67 -10.76 10.14
C LEU A 445 -26.79 -11.91 10.63
N ILE A 446 -27.29 -12.73 11.56
CA ILE A 446 -26.56 -13.88 12.09
C ILE A 446 -26.29 -14.95 11.00
N ASN A 447 -27.27 -15.16 10.13
CA ASN A 447 -27.13 -16.12 9.02
C ASN A 447 -26.09 -15.69 7.97
N GLN A 448 -25.65 -14.41 7.94
CA GLN A 448 -24.52 -13.95 7.10
C GLN A 448 -23.17 -14.47 7.61
N PHE A 449 -23.06 -14.76 8.90
CA PHE A 449 -21.88 -15.40 9.47
C PHE A 449 -22.05 -16.94 9.42
N VAL A 450 -20.94 -17.66 9.26
CA VAL A 450 -20.94 -19.13 9.27
C VAL A 450 -21.10 -19.64 10.71
N VAL A 451 -22.12 -19.17 11.38
CA VAL A 451 -22.48 -19.62 12.73
C VAL A 451 -23.63 -20.63 12.59
N LYS A 452 -23.51 -21.79 13.21
CA LYS A 452 -24.61 -22.75 13.25
C LYS A 452 -25.85 -22.09 13.87
N LYS A 453 -27.03 -22.43 13.39
CA LYS A 453 -28.34 -22.00 13.95
C LYS A 453 -28.39 -22.31 15.46
N PHE A 454 -27.95 -21.35 16.26
CA PHE A 454 -27.87 -21.49 17.70
C PHE A 454 -28.86 -20.56 18.34
N MET A 455 -29.79 -21.11 19.12
CA MET A 455 -30.75 -20.37 19.95
C MET A 455 -31.55 -19.27 19.20
N MET A 456 -31.92 -19.52 17.94
CA MET A 456 -32.65 -18.52 17.15
C MET A 456 -34.04 -18.20 17.71
N LYS A 457 -34.77 -19.21 18.26
CA LYS A 457 -36.04 -18.98 18.95
C LYS A 457 -35.88 -18.02 20.10
N GLN A 458 -34.86 -18.24 20.94
CA GLN A 458 -34.54 -17.38 22.10
C GLN A 458 -34.19 -15.97 21.67
N LEU A 459 -33.35 -15.85 20.63
CA LEU A 459 -32.97 -14.54 20.11
C LEU A 459 -34.19 -13.75 19.55
N ASN A 460 -35.11 -14.46 18.90
CA ASN A 460 -36.32 -13.83 18.38
C ASN A 460 -37.28 -13.43 19.50
N ALA A 461 -37.38 -14.25 20.58
CA ALA A 461 -38.19 -13.93 21.75
C ALA A 461 -37.72 -12.68 22.50
N LEU A 462 -36.47 -12.27 22.38
CA LEU A 462 -35.96 -11.00 22.93
C LEU A 462 -36.58 -9.74 22.28
N GLY A 463 -37.25 -9.85 21.14
CA GLY A 463 -37.83 -8.72 20.44
C GLY A 463 -36.79 -7.77 19.84
N THR A 464 -37.02 -6.46 19.90
CA THR A 464 -36.07 -5.47 19.44
C THR A 464 -34.80 -5.47 20.32
N LEU A 465 -33.63 -5.49 19.68
CA LEU A 465 -32.34 -5.36 20.38
C LEU A 465 -31.83 -3.92 20.24
N ILE A 466 -31.44 -3.33 21.36
CA ILE A 466 -30.77 -2.01 21.42
C ILE A 466 -29.45 -2.22 22.15
N TYR A 467 -28.34 -2.15 21.42
CA TYR A 467 -27.01 -2.30 21.97
C TYR A 467 -26.29 -0.96 22.06
N THR A 468 -25.58 -0.74 23.19
CA THR A 468 -24.63 0.35 23.40
C THR A 468 -23.38 -0.21 24.05
N GLY A 469 -22.20 0.12 23.54
CA GLY A 469 -20.97 -0.44 24.09
C GLY A 469 -19.77 -0.26 23.19
N SER A 470 -18.76 -1.08 23.40
CA SER A 470 -17.54 -1.06 22.61
C SER A 470 -17.17 -2.46 22.10
N PHE A 471 -16.45 -2.46 21.01
CA PHE A 471 -15.89 -3.62 20.38
C PHE A 471 -14.41 -3.38 20.09
N ASP A 472 -13.55 -4.26 20.58
CA ASP A 472 -12.11 -4.20 20.39
C ASP A 472 -11.58 -5.50 19.77
N VAL A 473 -10.72 -5.39 18.76
CA VAL A 473 -9.93 -6.50 18.23
C VAL A 473 -8.46 -6.14 18.32
N VAL A 474 -7.73 -6.86 19.11
CA VAL A 474 -6.27 -6.92 19.07
C VAL A 474 -5.85 -8.28 18.55
N TYR A 475 -4.61 -8.45 18.14
CA TYR A 475 -4.16 -9.71 17.52
C TYR A 475 -4.75 -10.96 18.17
N LYS A 476 -5.65 -11.65 17.43
CA LYS A 476 -6.34 -12.89 17.85
C LYS A 476 -7.10 -12.82 19.18
N LYS A 477 -7.47 -11.63 19.61
CA LYS A 477 -8.33 -11.43 20.78
C LYS A 477 -9.39 -10.40 20.41
N GLU A 478 -10.64 -10.79 20.60
CA GLU A 478 -11.81 -9.95 20.38
C GLU A 478 -12.48 -9.71 21.73
N MET A 479 -12.83 -8.46 22.00
CA MET A 479 -13.43 -8.04 23.27
C MET A 479 -14.71 -7.26 23.00
N PHE A 480 -15.77 -7.63 23.68
CA PHE A 480 -17.08 -7.05 23.56
C PHE A 480 -17.56 -6.59 24.92
N ARG A 481 -17.97 -5.32 25.03
CA ARG A 481 -18.48 -4.74 26.25
C ARG A 481 -19.72 -3.93 25.94
N GLY A 482 -20.71 -4.00 26.79
CA GLY A 482 -21.85 -3.12 26.65
C GLY A 482 -23.13 -3.60 27.27
N LEU A 483 -24.16 -2.83 26.99
CA LEU A 483 -25.50 -3.04 27.44
C LEU A 483 -26.43 -3.35 26.26
N VAL A 484 -27.07 -4.48 26.30
CA VAL A 484 -28.20 -4.84 25.41
C VAL A 484 -29.50 -4.63 26.16
N ARG A 485 -30.38 -3.78 25.62
CA ARG A 485 -31.78 -3.66 26.05
C ARG A 485 -32.66 -4.38 25.05
N THR A 486 -33.61 -5.11 25.57
CA THR A 486 -34.58 -5.90 24.81
C THR A 486 -35.98 -5.71 25.31
N ALA A 487 -37.00 -6.17 24.60
CA ALA A 487 -38.35 -6.22 25.08
C ALA A 487 -38.54 -7.17 26.29
N ALA A 488 -37.63 -8.13 26.47
CA ALA A 488 -37.63 -9.10 27.55
C ALA A 488 -36.77 -8.69 28.76
N GLY A 489 -36.11 -7.53 28.75
CA GLY A 489 -35.22 -7.04 29.81
C GLY A 489 -33.87 -6.54 29.29
N SER A 490 -32.89 -6.38 30.19
CA SER A 490 -31.56 -5.89 29.79
C SER A 490 -30.44 -6.79 30.26
N ILE A 491 -29.34 -6.83 29.46
CA ILE A 491 -28.15 -7.61 29.74
C ILE A 491 -26.93 -6.71 29.60
N ASN A 492 -26.18 -6.53 30.64
CA ASN A 492 -24.84 -5.93 30.60
C ASN A 492 -23.81 -7.03 30.49
N PHE A 493 -22.83 -6.88 29.63
CA PHE A 493 -21.83 -7.91 29.41
C PHE A 493 -20.43 -7.34 29.12
N ASP A 494 -19.43 -8.13 29.50
CA ASP A 494 -18.02 -7.95 29.14
C ASP A 494 -17.44 -9.35 28.88
N PHE A 495 -17.18 -9.67 27.63
CA PHE A 495 -16.57 -10.95 27.29
C PHE A 495 -15.47 -10.84 26.25
N SER A 496 -14.56 -11.79 26.29
CA SER A 496 -13.44 -11.91 25.39
C SER A 496 -13.43 -13.27 24.67
N LEU A 497 -13.18 -13.23 23.39
CA LEU A 497 -12.82 -14.41 22.58
C LEU A 497 -11.29 -14.37 22.39
N ASP A 498 -10.59 -15.27 23.06
CA ASP A 498 -9.12 -15.36 23.02
C ASP A 498 -8.70 -16.56 22.16
N GLU A 499 -8.44 -16.28 20.86
CA GLU A 499 -7.99 -17.32 19.92
C GLU A 499 -6.58 -17.85 20.23
N LEU A 500 -5.73 -17.08 20.95
CA LEU A 500 -4.39 -17.53 21.34
C LEU A 500 -4.46 -18.61 22.40
N ASN A 501 -5.17 -18.30 23.48
CA ASN A 501 -5.33 -19.20 24.61
C ASN A 501 -6.48 -20.19 24.44
N LYS A 502 -7.27 -20.04 23.35
CA LYS A 502 -8.40 -20.91 23.02
C LYS A 502 -9.52 -20.91 24.06
N TYR A 503 -9.84 -19.73 24.59
CA TYR A 503 -10.95 -19.53 25.52
C TYR A 503 -11.91 -18.44 25.08
N VAL A 504 -13.18 -18.64 25.40
CA VAL A 504 -14.18 -17.58 25.53
C VAL A 504 -14.48 -17.43 27.00
N TYR A 505 -14.34 -16.23 27.52
CA TYR A 505 -14.60 -15.96 28.95
C TYR A 505 -15.16 -14.54 29.13
N GLY A 506 -15.89 -14.37 30.20
CA GLY A 506 -16.45 -13.07 30.51
C GLY A 506 -17.48 -13.12 31.61
N HIS A 507 -18.12 -11.96 31.78
CA HIS A 507 -19.19 -11.69 32.73
C HIS A 507 -20.44 -11.20 32.00
N ALA A 508 -21.61 -11.64 32.45
CA ALA A 508 -22.90 -11.13 32.00
C ALA A 508 -23.81 -10.89 33.18
N ALA A 509 -24.48 -9.75 33.22
CA ALA A 509 -25.47 -9.40 34.25
C ALA A 509 -26.81 -9.07 33.59
N ALA A 510 -27.79 -9.89 33.84
CA ALA A 510 -29.15 -9.77 33.37
C ALA A 510 -30.01 -9.08 34.40
N LYS A 511 -30.83 -8.10 34.00
CA LYS A 511 -31.75 -7.40 34.86
C LYS A 511 -33.18 -7.58 34.33
N GLN A 512 -34.00 -8.23 35.16
CA GLN A 512 -35.44 -8.48 34.89
C GLN A 512 -35.68 -9.11 33.50
N ILE A 513 -34.85 -10.11 33.15
CA ILE A 513 -35.07 -10.84 31.90
C ILE A 513 -36.25 -11.78 32.05
N GLU A 514 -37.28 -11.62 31.22
CA GLU A 514 -38.41 -12.54 31.14
C GLU A 514 -38.03 -13.88 30.53
N LEU A 515 -37.27 -14.67 31.32
CA LEU A 515 -36.75 -15.96 30.85
C LEU A 515 -37.82 -16.91 30.40
N GLY A 516 -39.02 -16.85 30.98
CA GLY A 516 -40.15 -17.66 30.57
C GLY A 516 -40.51 -17.47 29.10
N LYS A 517 -40.56 -16.25 28.64
CA LYS A 517 -40.78 -15.91 27.22
C LYS A 517 -39.59 -16.38 26.34
N VAL A 518 -38.38 -16.18 26.82
CA VAL A 518 -37.17 -16.50 26.08
C VAL A 518 -36.95 -18.02 25.95
N MET A 519 -37.27 -18.80 27.01
CA MET A 519 -37.04 -20.23 27.08
C MET A 519 -38.28 -21.08 26.74
N ASP A 520 -39.41 -20.42 26.44
CA ASP A 520 -40.68 -21.11 26.22
C ASP A 520 -41.15 -21.90 27.47
N MET A 521 -41.01 -21.27 28.65
CA MET A 521 -41.35 -21.83 29.96
C MET A 521 -42.30 -20.86 30.69
N PRO A 522 -43.60 -20.98 30.56
CA PRO A 522 -44.56 -19.98 31.02
C PRO A 522 -44.52 -19.75 32.54
N ASP A 523 -44.15 -20.75 33.32
CA ASP A 523 -44.04 -20.65 34.79
C ASP A 523 -42.80 -19.89 35.27
N LEU A 524 -41.82 -19.65 34.38
CA LEU A 524 -40.62 -18.92 34.73
C LEU A 524 -40.82 -17.43 34.53
N GLY A 525 -40.83 -16.71 35.60
CA GLY A 525 -40.96 -15.24 35.60
C GLY A 525 -39.67 -14.52 35.28
N PRO A 526 -39.70 -13.17 35.48
CA PRO A 526 -38.49 -12.38 35.28
C PRO A 526 -37.36 -12.78 36.24
N VAL A 527 -36.11 -12.77 35.71
CA VAL A 527 -34.92 -13.14 36.45
C VAL A 527 -33.92 -11.99 36.44
N THR A 528 -33.36 -11.68 37.60
CA THR A 528 -32.20 -10.81 37.75
C THR A 528 -31.04 -11.66 38.22
N ALA A 529 -29.96 -11.72 37.44
CA ALA A 529 -28.83 -12.61 37.68
C ALA A 529 -27.54 -12.08 37.08
N SER A 530 -26.41 -12.48 37.65
CA SER A 530 -25.10 -12.33 37.02
C SER A 530 -24.40 -13.67 36.87
N ALA A 531 -23.57 -13.81 35.83
CA ALA A 531 -22.82 -15.03 35.57
C ALA A 531 -21.43 -14.73 35.04
N ASP A 532 -20.46 -15.44 35.59
CA ASP A 532 -19.11 -15.55 35.04
C ASP A 532 -18.99 -16.89 34.30
N PHE A 533 -18.40 -16.84 33.11
CA PHE A 533 -18.24 -18.03 32.28
C PHE A 533 -16.87 -18.13 31.65
N LYS A 534 -16.40 -19.36 31.44
CA LYS A 534 -15.17 -19.67 30.72
C LYS A 534 -15.31 -20.97 29.94
N PHE A 535 -15.23 -20.90 28.62
CA PHE A 535 -15.36 -22.04 27.75
C PHE A 535 -14.11 -22.26 26.90
N ASP A 536 -13.68 -23.54 26.79
CA ASP A 536 -12.58 -23.95 25.94
C ASP A 536 -13.08 -24.10 24.48
N ILE A 537 -12.48 -23.33 23.56
CA ILE A 537 -12.78 -23.33 22.12
C ILE A 537 -11.70 -24.06 21.29
N SER A 538 -10.79 -24.79 21.91
CA SER A 538 -9.75 -25.55 21.22
C SER A 538 -10.32 -26.68 20.38
N LYS A 539 -10.37 -26.49 19.05
CA LYS A 539 -10.94 -27.48 18.12
C LYS A 539 -10.33 -28.87 18.22
N PRO A 540 -8.99 -29.06 18.27
CA PRO A 540 -8.37 -30.38 18.37
C PRO A 540 -8.79 -31.11 19.66
N ARG A 541 -8.71 -30.43 20.80
CA ARG A 541 -9.09 -30.97 22.11
C ARG A 541 -10.57 -31.32 22.20
N THR A 542 -11.42 -30.40 21.72
CA THR A 542 -12.87 -30.61 21.66
C THR A 542 -13.21 -31.76 20.71
N ALA A 543 -12.51 -31.92 19.59
CA ALA A 543 -12.72 -33.02 18.67
C ALA A 543 -12.32 -34.38 19.27
N ILE A 544 -11.19 -34.42 19.99
CA ILE A 544 -10.74 -35.65 20.68
C ILE A 544 -11.72 -36.03 21.78
N MET A 545 -12.15 -35.10 22.61
CA MET A 545 -13.16 -35.35 23.65
C MET A 545 -14.51 -35.77 23.07
N ARG A 546 -14.95 -35.12 22.01
CA ARG A 546 -16.18 -35.52 21.28
C ARG A 546 -16.07 -36.89 20.65
N ARG A 547 -14.92 -37.29 20.10
CA ARG A 547 -14.70 -38.64 19.55
C ARG A 547 -14.66 -39.70 20.62
N LYS A 548 -13.93 -39.48 21.72
CA LYS A 548 -13.78 -40.46 22.80
C LYS A 548 -15.07 -40.64 23.61
N LEU A 549 -15.76 -39.54 23.93
CA LEU A 549 -16.92 -39.53 24.81
C LEU A 549 -18.24 -39.30 24.05
N GLY A 550 -18.17 -39.01 22.74
CA GLY A 550 -19.35 -38.64 21.95
C GLY A 550 -20.07 -37.37 22.45
N GLY A 551 -19.37 -36.52 23.23
CA GLY A 551 -19.97 -35.42 23.94
C GLY A 551 -20.43 -34.28 23.03
N LYS A 552 -21.61 -33.73 23.31
CA LYS A 552 -22.25 -32.63 22.54
C LYS A 552 -22.32 -31.32 23.35
N LEU A 553 -21.79 -31.31 24.56
CA LEU A 553 -21.78 -30.12 25.43
C LEU A 553 -20.54 -29.29 25.20
N PRO A 554 -20.60 -27.95 25.45
CA PRO A 554 -19.39 -27.12 25.53
C PRO A 554 -18.53 -27.56 26.72
N ILE A 555 -17.20 -27.40 26.61
CA ILE A 555 -16.27 -27.68 27.71
C ILE A 555 -16.02 -26.35 28.42
N GLY A 556 -16.21 -26.32 29.74
CA GLY A 556 -16.00 -25.09 30.51
C GLY A 556 -16.80 -25.04 31.80
N GLU A 557 -16.84 -23.85 32.36
CA GLU A 557 -17.55 -23.60 33.63
C GLU A 557 -18.39 -22.33 33.55
N VAL A 558 -19.48 -22.33 34.31
CA VAL A 558 -20.34 -21.16 34.51
C VAL A 558 -20.64 -21.07 36.01
N THR A 559 -20.44 -19.90 36.58
CA THR A 559 -20.83 -19.57 37.95
C THR A 559 -21.83 -18.42 37.86
N ALA A 560 -23.04 -18.65 38.35
CA ALA A 560 -24.09 -17.66 38.31
C ALA A 560 -24.63 -17.35 39.71
N HIS A 561 -24.95 -16.09 39.93
CA HIS A 561 -25.69 -15.60 41.09
C HIS A 561 -27.02 -15.02 40.61
N VAL A 562 -28.10 -15.55 41.12
CA VAL A 562 -29.44 -15.11 40.80
C VAL A 562 -29.96 -14.33 42.00
N ASP A 563 -30.08 -13.01 41.83
CA ASP A 563 -30.56 -12.10 42.87
C ASP A 563 -32.03 -12.34 43.14
N GLU A 564 -32.82 -12.51 42.08
CA GLU A 564 -34.24 -12.78 42.16
C GLU A 564 -34.73 -13.60 40.95
N ALA A 565 -35.50 -14.63 41.22
CA ALA A 565 -36.21 -15.43 40.23
C ALA A 565 -37.58 -15.83 40.74
N LYS A 566 -38.54 -16.00 39.82
CA LYS A 566 -39.89 -16.48 40.11
C LYS A 566 -40.16 -17.71 39.24
N TYR A 567 -40.68 -18.77 39.86
CA TYR A 567 -41.19 -19.93 39.18
C TYR A 567 -42.56 -20.28 39.71
N GLY A 568 -43.61 -20.11 38.93
CA GLY A 568 -45.01 -20.23 39.38
C GLY A 568 -45.28 -19.26 40.54
N LEU A 569 -45.65 -19.80 41.67
CA LEU A 569 -45.91 -19.06 42.93
C LEU A 569 -44.66 -18.89 43.80
N VAL A 570 -43.59 -19.60 43.50
CA VAL A 570 -42.36 -19.61 44.30
C VAL A 570 -41.43 -18.45 43.87
N LYS A 571 -41.04 -17.63 44.82
CA LYS A 571 -40.01 -16.63 44.65
C LYS A 571 -38.71 -17.10 45.31
N ALA A 572 -37.62 -17.16 44.55
CA ALA A 572 -36.30 -17.49 45.04
C ALA A 572 -35.40 -16.23 44.99
N LYS A 573 -34.63 -16.01 46.04
CA LYS A 573 -33.65 -14.90 46.14
C LYS A 573 -32.27 -15.45 46.48
N ASN A 574 -31.22 -14.78 46.02
CA ASN A 574 -29.84 -15.12 46.32
C ASN A 574 -29.46 -16.56 45.96
N VAL A 575 -29.93 -17.04 44.81
CA VAL A 575 -29.66 -18.44 44.34
C VAL A 575 -28.27 -18.47 43.71
N TYR A 576 -27.43 -19.34 44.21
CA TYR A 576 -26.13 -19.65 43.63
C TYR A 576 -26.19 -20.85 42.74
N CYS A 577 -25.58 -20.76 41.57
CA CYS A 577 -25.50 -21.84 40.58
C CYS A 577 -24.06 -21.99 40.09
N LYS A 578 -23.52 -23.20 40.12
CA LYS A 578 -22.24 -23.54 39.48
C LYS A 578 -22.42 -24.73 38.58
N ILE A 579 -21.92 -24.65 37.37
CA ILE A 579 -21.98 -25.69 36.35
C ILE A 579 -20.56 -25.90 35.80
N VAL A 580 -20.12 -27.13 35.73
CA VAL A 580 -18.85 -27.53 35.10
C VAL A 580 -19.14 -28.62 34.08
N SER A 581 -18.62 -28.46 32.87
CA SER A 581 -18.81 -29.40 31.78
C SER A 581 -17.49 -29.88 31.19
N ASN A 582 -17.36 -31.17 30.99
CA ASN A 582 -16.23 -31.79 30.31
C ASN A 582 -16.49 -32.10 28.81
N GLY A 583 -17.65 -31.68 28.28
CA GLY A 583 -18.07 -31.89 26.89
C GLY A 583 -19.05 -33.07 26.74
N ALA A 584 -19.07 -34.04 27.63
CA ALA A 584 -20.01 -35.18 27.65
C ALA A 584 -21.00 -35.06 28.81
N ILE A 585 -20.51 -34.66 29.95
CA ILE A 585 -21.26 -34.53 31.21
C ILE A 585 -21.09 -33.09 31.71
N ALA A 586 -22.22 -32.46 32.03
CA ALA A 586 -22.27 -31.23 32.79
C ALA A 586 -22.79 -31.52 34.21
N GLU A 587 -21.99 -31.20 35.21
CA GLU A 587 -22.35 -31.33 36.61
C GLU A 587 -22.62 -29.96 37.18
N GLY A 588 -23.67 -29.85 37.96
CA GLY A 588 -24.02 -28.55 38.53
C GLY A 588 -24.64 -28.66 39.92
N MET A 589 -24.54 -27.54 40.62
CA MET A 589 -25.13 -27.37 41.93
C MET A 589 -25.89 -26.04 41.94
N ILE A 590 -27.11 -26.10 42.44
CA ILE A 590 -27.95 -24.94 42.70
C ILE A 590 -28.21 -24.88 44.23
N LYS A 591 -28.04 -23.74 44.85
CA LYS A 591 -28.37 -23.49 46.26
C LYS A 591 -29.24 -22.24 46.36
N ALA A 592 -30.40 -22.41 46.98
CA ALA A 592 -31.33 -21.30 47.28
C ALA A 592 -31.54 -21.21 48.75
N PRO A 593 -30.88 -20.26 49.46
CA PRO A 593 -31.06 -20.04 50.89
C PRO A 593 -32.44 -19.41 51.13
N GLY A 594 -33.21 -19.98 52.06
CA GLY A 594 -34.46 -19.43 52.56
C GLY A 594 -34.42 -19.23 54.07
N SER A 595 -35.39 -18.49 54.61
CA SER A 595 -35.48 -18.19 56.01
C SER A 595 -35.67 -19.45 56.91
N PHE A 596 -36.45 -20.39 56.41
CA PHE A 596 -36.78 -21.65 57.11
C PHE A 596 -35.94 -22.84 56.65
N ALA A 597 -35.56 -22.85 55.38
CA ALA A 597 -34.82 -23.93 54.78
C ALA A 597 -33.95 -23.49 53.65
N THR A 598 -32.78 -24.08 53.48
CA THR A 598 -31.94 -23.92 52.30
C THR A 598 -32.25 -25.10 51.35
N LEU A 599 -32.72 -24.76 50.17
CA LEU A 599 -32.91 -25.72 49.11
C LEU A 599 -31.59 -25.91 48.36
N SER A 600 -31.18 -27.13 48.13
CA SER A 600 -30.04 -27.46 47.30
C SER A 600 -30.44 -28.48 46.23
N CYS A 601 -29.84 -28.36 45.06
CA CYS A 601 -30.03 -29.31 44.01
C CYS A 601 -28.67 -29.58 43.35
N THR A 602 -28.28 -30.82 43.30
CA THR A 602 -27.14 -31.22 42.48
C THR A 602 -27.72 -31.97 41.26
N PHE A 603 -27.20 -31.68 40.09
CA PHE A 603 -27.63 -32.32 38.88
C PHE A 603 -26.43 -32.72 38.03
N SER A 604 -26.66 -33.80 37.26
CA SER A 604 -25.69 -34.23 36.23
C SER A 604 -26.47 -34.45 34.95
N PHE A 605 -26.04 -33.75 33.91
CA PHE A 605 -26.63 -33.87 32.58
C PHE A 605 -25.60 -34.48 31.62
N THR A 606 -25.91 -35.69 31.13
CA THR A 606 -25.10 -36.40 30.13
C THR A 606 -25.72 -36.18 28.76
N ASN A 607 -24.92 -35.78 27.78
CA ASN A 607 -25.32 -35.63 26.39
C ASN A 607 -24.22 -36.14 25.47
N THR A 608 -24.33 -37.38 25.07
CA THR A 608 -23.38 -38.06 24.17
C THR A 608 -24.13 -38.57 22.93
N ASN A 609 -23.42 -39.24 22.03
CA ASN A 609 -24.07 -39.92 20.89
C ASN A 609 -24.96 -41.08 21.32
N GLU A 610 -24.60 -41.73 22.42
CA GLU A 610 -25.25 -42.96 22.89
C GLU A 610 -26.30 -42.70 23.97
N MET A 611 -26.12 -41.60 24.75
CA MET A 611 -26.95 -41.38 25.92
C MET A 611 -27.26 -39.88 26.11
N LYS A 612 -28.54 -39.63 26.37
CA LYS A 612 -29.02 -38.38 26.92
C LYS A 612 -29.72 -38.68 28.25
N LYS A 613 -29.09 -38.31 29.36
CA LYS A 613 -29.60 -38.65 30.72
C LYS A 613 -29.44 -37.45 31.66
N THR A 614 -30.47 -37.20 32.42
CA THR A 614 -30.46 -36.20 33.48
C THR A 614 -30.64 -36.93 34.83
N LYS A 615 -29.77 -36.62 35.76
CA LYS A 615 -29.89 -37.05 37.16
C LYS A 615 -30.01 -35.81 38.02
N ILE A 616 -31.03 -35.77 38.86
CA ILE A 616 -31.30 -34.66 39.79
C ILE A 616 -31.37 -35.22 41.18
N LYS A 617 -30.63 -34.61 42.11
CA LYS A 617 -30.66 -34.95 43.54
C LYS A 617 -31.06 -33.70 44.29
N PRO A 618 -32.34 -33.54 44.68
CA PRO A 618 -32.77 -32.44 45.54
C PRO A 618 -32.29 -32.68 46.97
N GLY A 619 -32.00 -31.64 47.68
CA GLY A 619 -31.68 -31.61 49.08
C GLY A 619 -32.39 -30.45 49.77
N ILE A 620 -32.95 -30.73 50.93
CA ILE A 620 -33.61 -29.71 51.77
C ILE A 620 -32.89 -29.73 53.10
N ARG A 621 -32.42 -28.56 53.55
CA ARG A 621 -31.84 -28.37 54.88
C ARG A 621 -32.69 -27.35 55.61
N PHE A 622 -33.34 -27.80 56.70
CA PHE A 622 -34.15 -26.93 57.56
C PHE A 622 -33.24 -26.12 58.48
N ASN A 623 -33.49 -24.83 58.59
CA ASN A 623 -32.82 -23.92 59.51
C ASN A 623 -33.56 -23.89 60.86
N LEU A 624 -33.59 -25.04 61.57
CA LEU A 624 -34.49 -25.25 62.73
C LEU A 624 -34.07 -24.49 63.99
N PHE A 625 -32.92 -23.87 64.08
CA PHE A 625 -32.55 -23.05 65.23
C PHE A 625 -31.85 -21.77 64.77
N GLY A 626 -32.46 -20.65 65.17
CA GLY A 626 -31.99 -19.32 64.81
C GLY A 626 -30.57 -19.01 65.32
N LYS A 627 -29.89 -18.22 64.53
CA LYS A 627 -28.71 -17.44 64.87
C LYS A 627 -27.35 -18.14 65.07
N GLY A 628 -27.15 -19.30 64.52
CA GLY A 628 -25.76 -19.73 64.28
C GLY A 628 -25.49 -19.82 62.78
N LYS A 629 -24.59 -18.99 62.22
CA LYS A 629 -24.09 -19.19 60.86
C LYS A 629 -23.60 -20.63 60.76
N SER A 630 -24.23 -21.43 59.91
CA SER A 630 -23.80 -22.82 59.67
C SER A 630 -22.35 -22.83 59.20
N GLU A 631 -21.60 -23.90 59.48
CA GLU A 631 -20.25 -24.05 58.95
C GLU A 631 -20.22 -23.87 57.41
N GLU A 632 -21.28 -24.26 56.71
CA GLU A 632 -21.44 -24.06 55.29
C GLU A 632 -21.68 -22.57 54.93
N GLU A 633 -22.45 -21.81 55.71
CA GLU A 633 -22.58 -20.37 55.51
C GLU A 633 -21.30 -19.64 55.86
N LYS A 634 -20.56 -20.13 56.86
CA LYS A 634 -19.18 -19.65 57.12
C LYS A 634 -18.26 -20.02 55.97
N LEU A 635 -18.36 -21.21 55.44
CA LEU A 635 -17.61 -21.67 54.27
C LEU A 635 -18.00 -20.90 53.00
N LEU A 636 -19.32 -20.67 52.78
CA LEU A 636 -19.82 -19.85 51.66
C LEU A 636 -19.40 -18.39 51.80
N GLN A 637 -19.44 -17.84 53.00
CA GLN A 637 -19.00 -16.48 53.29
C GLN A 637 -17.45 -16.37 53.23
N GLN A 638 -16.76 -17.45 53.55
CA GLN A 638 -15.31 -17.56 53.38
C GLN A 638 -14.96 -17.71 51.89
N GLN A 639 -15.67 -18.51 51.14
CA GLN A 639 -15.53 -18.61 49.67
C GLN A 639 -15.90 -17.30 48.96
N GLN A 640 -16.94 -16.58 49.43
CA GLN A 640 -17.25 -15.23 48.90
C GLN A 640 -16.14 -14.24 49.25
N LYS A 641 -15.61 -14.27 50.46
CA LYS A 641 -14.45 -13.46 50.87
C LYS A 641 -13.19 -13.87 50.08
N ASP A 642 -13.00 -15.13 49.84
CA ASP A 642 -11.86 -15.63 49.05
C ASP A 642 -12.04 -15.33 47.53
N ALA A 643 -13.26 -15.43 46.99
CA ALA A 643 -13.58 -14.97 45.65
C ALA A 643 -13.41 -13.45 45.53
N GLU A 644 -13.84 -12.67 46.53
CA GLU A 644 -13.63 -11.22 46.57
C GLU A 644 -12.13 -10.87 46.73
N ARG A 645 -11.40 -11.62 47.56
CA ARG A 645 -9.93 -11.50 47.67
C ARG A 645 -9.24 -11.88 46.35
N GLN A 646 -9.65 -12.96 45.68
CA GLN A 646 -9.14 -13.34 44.39
C GLN A 646 -9.48 -12.30 43.31
N ARG A 647 -10.69 -11.72 43.34
CA ARG A 647 -11.10 -10.62 42.46
C ARG A 647 -10.27 -9.36 42.69
N LYS A 648 -10.06 -8.99 43.98
CA LYS A 648 -9.16 -7.86 44.35
C LYS A 648 -7.70 -8.17 44.03
N ALA A 649 -7.26 -9.42 44.16
CA ALA A 649 -5.93 -9.86 43.77
C ALA A 649 -5.75 -9.89 42.23
N ALA A 650 -6.76 -10.35 41.52
CA ALA A 650 -6.77 -10.31 40.06
C ALA A 650 -6.80 -8.88 39.51
N GLU A 651 -7.59 -7.99 40.14
CA GLU A 651 -7.60 -6.56 39.81
C GLU A 651 -6.26 -5.88 40.13
N LYS A 652 -5.65 -6.25 41.27
CA LYS A 652 -4.30 -5.80 41.64
C LYS A 652 -3.22 -6.35 40.71
N ALA A 653 -3.37 -7.61 40.26
CA ALA A 653 -2.48 -8.22 39.29
C ALA A 653 -2.65 -7.56 37.89
N GLN A 654 -3.90 -7.27 37.45
CA GLN A 654 -4.16 -6.50 36.23
C GLN A 654 -3.56 -5.09 36.32
N LYS A 655 -3.71 -4.40 37.46
CA LYS A 655 -3.08 -3.08 37.66
C LYS A 655 -1.55 -3.17 37.67
N ARG A 656 -0.98 -4.28 38.16
CA ARG A 656 0.47 -4.54 38.10
C ARG A 656 0.92 -4.84 36.64
N THR A 657 0.23 -5.71 35.92
CA THR A 657 0.55 -6.00 34.54
C THR A 657 0.40 -4.77 33.61
N VAL A 658 -0.61 -3.93 33.85
CA VAL A 658 -0.76 -2.65 33.15
C VAL A 658 0.40 -1.69 33.50
N LYS A 659 0.78 -1.59 34.80
CA LYS A 659 1.94 -0.80 35.22
C LYS A 659 3.26 -1.34 34.66
N GLU A 660 3.43 -2.66 34.64
CA GLU A 660 4.62 -3.31 34.07
C GLU A 660 4.66 -3.16 32.54
N ALA A 661 3.51 -3.25 31.86
CA ALA A 661 3.40 -2.96 30.43
C ALA A 661 3.76 -1.50 30.13
N GLN A 662 3.22 -0.55 30.90
CA GLN A 662 3.56 0.86 30.79
C GLN A 662 5.03 1.15 31.12
N ALA A 663 5.59 0.47 32.11
CA ALA A 663 7.01 0.59 32.44
C ALA A 663 7.92 -0.02 31.36
N LYS A 664 7.53 -1.16 30.77
CA LYS A 664 8.22 -1.75 29.62
C LYS A 664 8.11 -0.87 28.36
N GLU A 665 6.96 -0.28 28.12
CA GLU A 665 6.76 0.66 27.03
C GLU A 665 7.62 1.92 27.22
N LYS A 666 7.64 2.46 28.44
CA LYS A 666 8.50 3.63 28.78
C LYS A 666 9.98 3.31 28.69
N ALA A 667 10.39 2.08 29.06
CA ALA A 667 11.76 1.60 28.91
C ALA A 667 12.13 1.37 27.43
N ALA A 668 11.24 0.78 26.66
CA ALA A 668 11.40 0.61 25.20
C ALA A 668 11.48 1.95 24.46
N ARG A 669 10.67 2.94 24.88
CA ARG A 669 10.73 4.31 24.34
C ARG A 669 12.04 5.01 24.66
N LYS A 670 12.53 4.85 25.91
CA LYS A 670 13.85 5.37 26.29
C LYS A 670 15.01 4.65 25.58
N ALA A 671 14.90 3.34 25.36
CA ALA A 671 15.89 2.57 24.61
C ALA A 671 15.89 2.97 23.11
N ALA A 672 14.72 3.16 22.51
CA ALA A 672 14.58 3.66 21.14
C ALA A 672 15.13 5.09 20.99
N GLU A 673 14.88 5.97 21.96
CA GLU A 673 15.44 7.34 21.97
C GLU A 673 16.97 7.34 22.13
N LYS A 674 17.50 6.42 22.96
CA LYS A 674 18.95 6.26 23.12
C LYS A 674 19.60 5.70 21.85
N ALA A 675 18.97 4.72 21.21
CA ALA A 675 19.43 4.18 19.94
C ALA A 675 19.37 5.22 18.81
N ALA A 676 18.33 6.05 18.78
CA ALA A 676 18.22 7.15 17.82
C ALA A 676 19.33 8.21 18.02
N LYS A 677 19.65 8.55 19.29
CA LYS A 677 20.77 9.45 19.62
C LYS A 677 22.14 8.85 19.28
N GLU A 678 22.30 7.54 19.43
CA GLU A 678 23.53 6.86 19.01
C GLU A 678 23.68 6.80 17.50
N GLN A 679 22.59 6.55 16.77
CA GLN A 679 22.57 6.63 15.31
C GLN A 679 22.86 8.04 14.79
N GLU A 680 22.29 9.07 15.44
CA GLU A 680 22.60 10.46 15.09
C GLU A 680 24.06 10.81 15.34
N LYS A 681 24.63 10.35 16.49
CA LYS A 681 26.06 10.54 16.76
C LYS A 681 26.95 9.80 15.76
N ALA A 682 26.58 8.59 15.37
CA ALA A 682 27.31 7.82 14.37
C ALA A 682 27.24 8.49 12.97
N ALA A 683 26.06 9.00 12.59
CA ALA A 683 25.87 9.74 11.36
C ALA A 683 26.71 11.04 11.32
N ARG A 684 26.73 11.81 12.44
CA ARG A 684 27.56 13.02 12.57
C ARG A 684 29.06 12.69 12.53
N LYS A 685 29.46 11.52 13.03
CA LYS A 685 30.85 11.08 12.95
C LYS A 685 31.24 10.71 11.53
N GLN A 686 30.38 9.99 10.83
CA GLN A 686 30.57 9.67 9.40
C GLN A 686 30.59 10.92 8.53
N GLU A 687 29.73 11.90 8.80
CA GLU A 687 29.72 13.17 8.09
C GLU A 687 31.02 13.97 8.31
N LYS A 688 31.53 13.98 9.55
CA LYS A 688 32.83 14.60 9.87
C LYS A 688 34.00 13.90 9.19
N GLU A 689 33.98 12.56 9.13
CA GLU A 689 35.02 11.79 8.44
C GLU A 689 34.95 11.98 6.92
N ALA A 690 33.77 12.00 6.34
CA ALA A 690 33.56 12.32 4.94
C ALA A 690 34.03 13.74 4.58
N ARG A 691 33.77 14.72 5.46
CA ARG A 691 34.23 16.11 5.27
C ARG A 691 35.75 16.22 5.35
N LYS A 692 36.39 15.50 6.28
CA LYS A 692 37.86 15.45 6.36
C LYS A 692 38.47 14.77 5.11
N ALA A 693 37.89 13.67 4.66
CA ALA A 693 38.33 12.99 3.44
C ALA A 693 38.19 13.88 2.19
N ALA A 694 37.09 14.63 2.07
CA ALA A 694 36.89 15.59 1.00
C ALA A 694 37.92 16.75 1.05
N GLU A 695 38.26 17.25 2.25
CA GLU A 695 39.25 18.30 2.44
C GLU A 695 40.68 17.81 2.14
N GLU A 696 40.99 16.56 2.45
CA GLU A 696 42.25 15.92 2.06
C GLU A 696 42.36 15.70 0.55
N GLN A 697 41.28 15.27 -0.09
CA GLN A 697 41.23 15.15 -1.55
C GLN A 697 41.39 16.51 -2.24
N GLU A 698 40.78 17.59 -1.72
CA GLU A 698 40.98 18.94 -2.25
C GLU A 698 42.40 19.42 -2.08
N LYS A 699 43.05 19.16 -0.93
CA LYS A 699 44.46 19.48 -0.70
C LYS A 699 45.42 18.69 -1.63
N ALA A 700 45.11 17.42 -1.86
CA ALA A 700 45.84 16.55 -2.78
C ALA A 700 45.70 17.05 -4.24
N ALA A 701 44.48 17.42 -4.65
CA ALA A 701 44.23 17.99 -5.97
C ALA A 701 44.95 19.34 -6.18
N ARG A 702 44.95 20.20 -5.16
CA ARG A 702 45.71 21.48 -5.20
C ARG A 702 47.24 21.29 -5.28
N LYS A 703 47.77 20.24 -4.61
CA LYS A 703 49.19 19.86 -4.75
C LYS A 703 49.51 19.36 -6.15
N ALA A 704 48.69 18.47 -6.69
CA ALA A 704 48.88 17.95 -8.04
C ALA A 704 48.76 19.05 -9.11
N ALA A 705 47.83 19.99 -8.96
CA ALA A 705 47.71 21.16 -9.86
C ALA A 705 48.96 22.06 -9.82
N LYS A 706 49.54 22.29 -8.61
CA LYS A 706 50.79 23.08 -8.48
C LYS A 706 52.00 22.36 -9.08
N GLU A 707 52.07 21.04 -9.00
CA GLU A 707 53.13 20.25 -9.65
C GLU A 707 53.01 20.25 -11.17
N GLN A 708 51.79 20.15 -11.69
CA GLN A 708 51.52 20.30 -13.13
C GLN A 708 51.87 21.69 -13.64
N GLU A 709 51.53 22.74 -12.90
CA GLU A 709 51.93 24.13 -13.27
C GLU A 709 53.44 24.30 -13.27
N LYS A 710 54.15 23.75 -12.27
CA LYS A 710 55.63 23.77 -12.24
C LYS A 710 56.27 22.99 -13.40
N ALA A 711 55.66 21.82 -13.74
CA ALA A 711 56.12 21.02 -14.89
C ALA A 711 55.91 21.77 -16.22
N ALA A 712 54.73 22.39 -16.40
CA ALA A 712 54.42 23.19 -17.56
C ALA A 712 55.35 24.42 -17.70
N ARG A 713 55.65 25.13 -16.59
CA ARG A 713 56.67 26.23 -16.61
C ARG A 713 58.07 25.78 -16.95
N LYS A 714 58.47 24.57 -16.49
CA LYS A 714 59.76 23.99 -16.87
C LYS A 714 59.80 23.60 -18.36
N ALA A 715 58.71 23.03 -18.87
CA ALA A 715 58.57 22.68 -20.29
C ALA A 715 58.58 23.96 -21.17
N ALA A 716 57.86 25.01 -20.81
CA ALA A 716 57.85 26.29 -21.52
C ALA A 716 59.25 26.95 -21.56
N LYS A 717 59.99 26.97 -20.42
CA LYS A 717 61.37 27.47 -20.39
C LYS A 717 62.35 26.64 -21.24
N LYS A 718 62.09 25.33 -21.35
CA LYS A 718 62.91 24.45 -22.21
C LYS A 718 62.65 24.72 -23.69
N ALA A 719 61.36 24.85 -24.08
CA ALA A 719 60.93 25.22 -25.43
C ALA A 719 61.44 26.61 -25.84
N GLU A 720 61.41 27.61 -24.96
CA GLU A 720 61.96 28.95 -25.22
C GLU A 720 63.47 28.89 -25.44
N LYS A 721 64.17 28.07 -24.67
CA LYS A 721 65.65 27.90 -24.82
C LYS A 721 66.00 27.18 -26.14
N GLU A 722 65.18 26.20 -26.56
CA GLU A 722 65.35 25.54 -27.85
C GLU A 722 65.00 26.44 -29.03
N ALA A 723 63.95 27.25 -28.93
CA ALA A 723 63.60 28.26 -29.92
C ALA A 723 64.68 29.36 -30.06
N ARG A 724 65.29 29.80 -28.95
CA ARG A 724 66.46 30.73 -28.99
C ARG A 724 67.70 30.10 -29.63
N LYS A 725 67.90 28.76 -29.44
CA LYS A 725 68.98 28.04 -30.09
C LYS A 725 68.75 27.92 -31.60
N ALA A 726 67.55 27.56 -32.00
CA ALA A 726 67.14 27.46 -33.39
C ALA A 726 67.21 28.84 -34.12
N ALA A 727 66.78 29.91 -33.46
CA ALA A 727 66.93 31.28 -33.99
C ALA A 727 68.38 31.73 -34.15
N LYS A 728 69.27 31.31 -33.22
CA LYS A 728 70.72 31.59 -33.37
C LYS A 728 71.35 30.78 -34.50
N GLU A 729 70.92 29.55 -34.74
CA GLU A 729 71.40 28.70 -35.85
C GLU A 729 70.87 29.22 -37.19
N ALA A 730 69.60 29.65 -37.26
CA ALA A 730 69.04 30.27 -38.47
C ALA A 730 69.72 31.61 -38.80
N ALA A 731 70.09 32.42 -37.78
CA ALA A 731 70.83 33.66 -37.97
C ALA A 731 72.30 33.45 -38.37
N LYS A 732 72.84 32.26 -38.08
CA LYS A 732 74.20 31.87 -38.55
C LYS A 732 74.15 31.38 -40.01
N ALA A 733 73.11 30.67 -40.41
CA ALA A 733 72.93 30.21 -41.80
C ALA A 733 72.61 31.34 -42.77
N ALA A 734 72.04 32.48 -42.31
CA ALA A 734 71.80 33.69 -43.13
C ALA A 734 73.03 34.59 -43.30
N LYS A 735 74.18 34.24 -42.73
CA LYS A 735 75.46 34.97 -42.86
C LYS A 735 76.55 34.18 -43.64
N GLN A 736 76.22 33.02 -44.15
CA GLN A 736 76.89 32.30 -45.17
C GLN A 736 76.07 32.33 -46.51
#